data_90f34609925202ce19982388067847ab
#
_entry.id   90f34609925202ce19982388067847ab
#
_cell.length_a   1.000
_cell.length_b   1.000
_cell.length_c   1.000
_cell.angle_alpha   90.00
_cell.angle_beta   90.00
_cell.angle_gamma   90.00
#
_symmetry.space_group_name_H-M   'P 1'
#
loop_
_entity.id
_entity.type
_entity.pdbx_description
1 polymer ?
#
loop_
_entity_poly.entity_id
_entity_poly.type
_entity_poly.pdbx_seq_one_letter_code
_entity_poly.pdbx_strand_id
1 'polypeptide(L)'
;MAEEYYSLPEAPVYNAEEIRKIQDSDPVRASTIVNPVVERLIENTHAVKLQADNNTAAIARVLGVAEDADDKAERALRAAQQAALDAAGARVSADQAMVAADAALEAITKLANTINAIPSQNGSLTYTGSAQTPSWNSFNPDALEIGGDTSGINAGTYTATFTPKENYTWGDGTNDARSVTWTIGRASIPAAPVQSGSLTYTGQAQAPSWSNYSTAQLTIGGTTSATEAGDHSAMFTPTANYQWSDGSTAARSISWTIGRAVISATPAQSGSLTYTGSTQTPSWSNYNSAQLTIGGTASATNAGTYSASFTPTANYQWSDGKTAAKSVNWTIAKAAGSLSLNKTSMTLNGTTKSSTIAVTRAGDGAVSATSSNTSVATVSVSGTTVTVTGKAYGTVTITVKVAAGTNHTAPADKTCSVTVNVFNTTISSNSWAAIKAASDAGEGANFWSVGDTKPIVINGKVGNFTFSNLTINPFILGFNHNSAKEGTKRIHWLIGKISGKMVGLCDDKYGSNVSGEGYFHMNTSNTNVGGWKDSYMRKTLLGNSNTPTSPLANSLMAALPSDLRAVMKAVTKYTDNVGNNTGHTAGNVTSTSDYLFLLSNYEVQGNDGYANSYEKNSQAQYDYFKAGNSKVAYKHSATGTAVWWWLRSPYYIHNITFCTVNTDGGCNGNNAYYSAGLLPGFAV
;
A
#
# COMPACT_ATOMS: atom_id res chain seq x y z
N MET A 1 25.91 11.86 -28.89
CA MET A 1 25.04 11.24 -29.90
C MET A 1 23.63 11.50 -29.51
N ALA A 2 22.90 11.95 -30.47
CA ALA A 2 21.67 12.69 -30.27
C ALA A 2 20.68 12.02 -29.33
N GLU A 3 20.32 12.78 -28.46
CA GLU A 3 19.12 12.83 -27.71
C GLU A 3 17.91 12.85 -28.63
N GLU A 4 17.49 11.69 -29.07
CA GLU A 4 16.09 11.52 -29.43
C GLU A 4 15.34 11.25 -28.17
N TYR A 5 15.01 12.28 -27.55
CA TYR A 5 14.10 12.27 -26.48
C TYR A 5 12.73 12.14 -26.96
N TYR A 6 12.23 11.15 -26.45
CA TYR A 6 10.84 11.02 -26.10
C TYR A 6 10.26 12.40 -25.89
N SER A 7 9.64 12.96 -26.88
CA SER A 7 8.51 13.82 -26.62
C SER A 7 7.52 12.91 -25.89
N LEU A 8 7.52 13.00 -24.60
CA LEU A 8 6.33 12.63 -23.86
C LEU A 8 5.18 13.24 -24.65
N PRO A 9 4.12 12.50 -25.00
CA PRO A 9 2.87 13.13 -25.36
C PRO A 9 2.66 14.16 -24.28
N GLU A 10 2.46 15.43 -24.64
CA GLU A 10 2.48 16.56 -23.73
C GLU A 10 1.90 16.14 -22.41
N ALA A 11 2.78 16.00 -21.43
CA ALA A 11 2.48 15.30 -20.21
C ALA A 11 1.22 15.96 -19.65
N PRO A 12 0.18 15.22 -19.30
CA PRO A 12 -0.96 15.80 -18.69
C PRO A 12 -0.44 16.60 -17.52
N VAL A 13 -0.45 17.91 -17.68
CA VAL A 13 0.20 18.83 -16.76
C VAL A 13 -0.63 18.81 -15.50
N TYR A 14 -0.10 18.14 -14.49
CA TYR A 14 -0.63 18.25 -13.17
C TYR A 14 -0.51 19.71 -12.73
N ASN A 15 -1.62 20.42 -12.70
CA ASN A 15 -1.65 21.78 -12.22
C ASN A 15 -2.06 21.77 -10.74
N ALA A 16 -1.06 21.99 -9.89
CA ALA A 16 -1.28 22.09 -8.44
C ALA A 16 -2.30 23.18 -8.04
N GLU A 17 -2.50 24.20 -8.90
CA GLU A 17 -3.53 25.22 -8.68
C GLU A 17 -4.94 24.69 -8.96
N GLU A 18 -5.13 23.79 -9.88
CA GLU A 18 -6.44 23.17 -10.12
C GLU A 18 -6.86 22.26 -8.97
N ILE A 19 -5.91 21.61 -8.30
CA ILE A 19 -6.20 20.83 -7.07
C ILE A 19 -6.53 21.75 -5.90
N ARG A 20 -5.86 22.90 -5.78
CA ARG A 20 -6.20 23.86 -4.71
C ARG A 20 -7.61 24.44 -4.88
N LYS A 21 -8.08 24.60 -6.11
CA LYS A 21 -9.46 25.07 -6.38
C LYS A 21 -10.53 24.05 -6.00
N ILE A 22 -10.20 22.78 -5.90
CA ILE A 22 -11.13 21.72 -5.47
C ILE A 22 -11.31 21.70 -3.95
N GLN A 23 -10.40 22.32 -3.20
CA GLN A 23 -10.50 22.40 -1.74
C GLN A 23 -11.43 23.49 -1.23
N ASP A 24 -11.91 24.38 -2.10
CA ASP A 24 -12.84 25.45 -1.74
C ASP A 24 -14.30 25.11 -2.10
N SER A 25 -14.92 24.49 -1.16
CA SER A 25 -16.34 24.62 -0.74
C SER A 25 -17.47 24.69 -1.77
N ASP A 26 -17.48 23.88 -2.82
CA ASP A 26 -18.70 23.72 -3.62
C ASP A 26 -19.00 22.25 -3.96
N PRO A 27 -19.92 21.60 -3.23
CA PRO A 27 -20.21 20.18 -3.44
C PRO A 27 -20.81 19.84 -4.81
N VAL A 28 -21.35 20.83 -5.51
CA VAL A 28 -21.97 20.63 -6.84
C VAL A 28 -20.91 20.56 -7.94
N ARG A 29 -19.73 21.13 -7.71
CA ARG A 29 -18.61 21.08 -8.68
C ARG A 29 -17.73 19.85 -8.53
N ALA A 30 -17.81 19.15 -7.39
CA ALA A 30 -16.94 18.01 -7.13
C ALA A 30 -17.09 16.89 -8.17
N SER A 31 -18.31 16.57 -8.60
CA SER A 31 -18.53 15.49 -9.57
C SER A 31 -18.06 15.82 -10.99
N THR A 32 -18.01 17.11 -11.34
CA THR A 32 -17.60 17.54 -12.69
C THR A 32 -16.10 17.85 -12.79
N ILE A 33 -15.46 18.18 -11.67
CA ILE A 33 -14.06 18.59 -11.64
C ILE A 33 -13.15 17.46 -11.11
N VAL A 34 -13.67 16.61 -10.19
CA VAL A 34 -12.88 15.52 -9.61
C VAL A 34 -12.58 14.44 -10.64
N ASN A 35 -13.53 14.10 -11.52
CA ASN A 35 -13.30 13.10 -12.55
C ASN A 35 -12.18 13.46 -13.53
N PRO A 36 -12.11 14.66 -14.09
CA PRO A 36 -11.00 15.06 -14.95
C PRO A 36 -9.64 15.10 -14.23
N VAL A 37 -9.64 15.41 -12.94
CA VAL A 37 -8.39 15.42 -12.15
C VAL A 37 -7.91 13.98 -11.85
N VAL A 38 -8.83 13.08 -11.57
CA VAL A 38 -8.52 11.68 -11.36
C VAL A 38 -8.07 11.02 -12.66
N GLU A 39 -8.68 11.33 -13.79
CA GLU A 39 -8.25 10.86 -15.11
C GLU A 39 -6.83 11.34 -15.44
N ARG A 40 -6.53 12.62 -15.22
CA ARG A 40 -5.17 13.15 -15.40
C ARG A 40 -4.14 12.53 -14.46
N LEU A 41 -4.54 12.16 -13.25
CA LEU A 41 -3.67 11.47 -12.31
C LEU A 41 -3.36 10.04 -12.76
N ILE A 42 -4.35 9.35 -13.32
CA ILE A 42 -4.20 8.01 -13.90
C ILE A 42 -3.30 8.07 -15.14
N GLU A 43 -3.51 9.04 -16.02
CA GLU A 43 -2.68 9.26 -17.21
C GLU A 43 -1.22 9.56 -16.85
N ASN A 44 -0.98 10.40 -15.85
CA ASN A 44 0.36 10.68 -15.33
C ASN A 44 1.01 9.44 -14.73
N THR A 45 0.25 8.63 -14.01
CA THR A 45 0.76 7.37 -13.44
C THR A 45 1.10 6.37 -14.54
N HIS A 46 0.31 6.34 -15.62
CA HIS A 46 0.56 5.48 -16.76
C HIS A 46 1.81 5.95 -17.55
N ALA A 47 1.96 7.26 -17.73
CA ALA A 47 3.14 7.85 -18.36
C ALA A 47 4.44 7.56 -17.58
N VAL A 48 4.39 7.67 -16.25
CA VAL A 48 5.55 7.33 -15.38
C VAL A 48 5.88 5.84 -15.47
N LYS A 49 4.88 4.98 -15.53
CA LYS A 49 5.09 3.54 -15.70
C LYS A 49 5.69 3.22 -17.07
N LEU A 50 5.17 3.83 -18.13
CA LEU A 50 5.71 3.68 -19.49
C LEU A 50 7.17 4.17 -19.59
N GLN A 51 7.50 5.25 -18.89
CA GLN A 51 8.85 5.78 -18.78
C GLN A 51 9.79 4.80 -18.06
N ALA A 52 9.31 4.17 -16.99
CA ALA A 52 10.06 3.16 -16.25
C ALA A 52 10.30 1.90 -17.10
N ASP A 53 9.28 1.44 -17.82
CA ASP A 53 9.38 0.28 -18.72
C ASP A 53 10.33 0.56 -19.90
N ASN A 54 10.29 1.77 -20.45
CA ASN A 54 11.19 2.21 -21.52
C ASN A 54 12.64 2.39 -21.03
N ASN A 55 12.83 2.87 -19.81
CA ASN A 55 14.14 2.96 -19.20
C ASN A 55 14.72 1.57 -18.89
N THR A 56 13.89 0.61 -18.50
CA THR A 56 14.29 -0.78 -18.31
C THR A 56 14.75 -1.42 -19.62
N ALA A 57 14.04 -1.14 -20.73
CA ALA A 57 14.42 -1.59 -22.05
C ALA A 57 15.70 -0.90 -22.57
N ALA A 58 15.92 0.36 -22.23
CA ALA A 58 17.14 1.11 -22.56
C ALA A 58 18.35 0.60 -21.77
N ILE A 59 18.15 0.27 -20.50
CA ILE A 59 19.19 -0.32 -19.63
C ILE A 59 19.62 -1.69 -20.17
N ALA A 60 18.67 -2.51 -20.63
CA ALA A 60 18.98 -3.79 -21.27
C ALA A 60 19.83 -3.64 -22.56
N ARG A 61 19.70 -2.51 -23.27
CA ARG A 61 20.53 -2.20 -24.45
C ARG A 61 21.94 -1.72 -24.10
N VAL A 62 22.12 -1.13 -22.92
CA VAL A 62 23.41 -0.59 -22.45
C VAL A 62 24.27 -1.66 -21.77
N LEU A 63 23.65 -2.71 -21.21
CA LEU A 63 24.35 -3.80 -20.54
C LEU A 63 25.17 -4.72 -21.47
N GLY A 64 25.13 -4.48 -22.78
CA GLY A 64 26.01 -5.14 -23.74
C GLY A 64 27.45 -4.60 -23.80
N VAL A 65 27.79 -3.62 -22.99
CA VAL A 65 29.11 -2.96 -23.01
C VAL A 65 29.54 -2.64 -21.58
N ALA A 66 30.16 -3.56 -20.92
CA ALA A 66 31.08 -3.41 -19.78
C ALA A 66 30.72 -4.21 -18.52
N GLU A 67 31.59 -5.12 -18.23
CA GLU A 67 31.58 -5.99 -17.02
C GLU A 67 31.86 -5.25 -15.70
N ASP A 68 31.89 -3.92 -15.70
CA ASP A 68 32.19 -3.09 -14.53
C ASP A 68 31.03 -2.17 -14.07
N ALA A 69 29.87 -2.29 -14.74
CA ALA A 69 28.73 -1.41 -14.50
C ALA A 69 27.58 -2.07 -13.71
N ASP A 70 27.64 -3.37 -13.47
CA ASP A 70 26.53 -4.19 -12.99
C ASP A 70 26.09 -3.79 -11.56
N ASP A 71 27.06 -3.50 -10.70
CA ASP A 71 26.80 -3.14 -9.30
C ASP A 71 26.13 -1.76 -9.13
N LYS A 72 26.30 -0.86 -10.11
CA LYS A 72 25.67 0.47 -10.09
C LYS A 72 24.26 0.47 -10.70
N ALA A 73 24.05 -0.38 -11.71
CA ALA A 73 22.74 -0.49 -12.37
C ALA A 73 21.70 -1.17 -11.43
N GLU A 74 22.13 -2.17 -10.69
CA GLU A 74 21.26 -2.81 -9.69
C GLU A 74 20.85 -1.85 -8.55
N ARG A 75 21.74 -0.96 -8.12
CA ARG A 75 21.41 0.05 -7.10
C ARG A 75 20.44 1.10 -7.60
N ALA A 76 20.56 1.49 -8.87
CA ALA A 76 19.63 2.44 -9.49
C ALA A 76 18.23 1.84 -9.68
N LEU A 77 18.14 0.57 -10.06
CA LEU A 77 16.86 -0.13 -10.19
C LEU A 77 16.15 -0.27 -8.84
N ARG A 78 16.90 -0.58 -7.78
CA ARG A 78 16.35 -0.67 -6.40
C ARG A 78 15.84 0.68 -5.90
N ALA A 79 16.55 1.78 -6.21
CA ALA A 79 16.12 3.12 -5.82
C ALA A 79 14.82 3.55 -6.53
N ALA A 80 14.67 3.20 -7.81
CA ALA A 80 13.46 3.49 -8.56
C ALA A 80 12.23 2.68 -8.08
N GLN A 81 12.45 1.43 -7.70
CA GLN A 81 11.41 0.58 -7.11
C GLN A 81 10.96 1.08 -5.73
N GLN A 82 11.89 1.57 -4.92
CA GLN A 82 11.56 2.16 -3.61
C GLN A 82 10.73 3.43 -3.76
N ALA A 83 11.08 4.32 -4.70
CA ALA A 83 10.31 5.54 -4.94
C ALA A 83 8.86 5.27 -5.40
N ALA A 84 8.64 4.18 -6.13
CA ALA A 84 7.29 3.78 -6.53
C ALA A 84 6.44 3.27 -5.35
N LEU A 85 7.06 2.63 -4.36
CA LEU A 85 6.40 2.17 -3.13
C LEU A 85 6.04 3.32 -2.20
N ASP A 86 6.91 4.33 -2.09
CA ASP A 86 6.68 5.52 -1.27
C ASP A 86 5.52 6.37 -1.81
N ALA A 87 5.37 6.44 -3.14
CA ALA A 87 4.24 7.11 -3.79
C ALA A 87 2.89 6.40 -3.56
N ALA A 88 2.88 5.07 -3.41
CA ALA A 88 1.68 4.31 -3.09
C ALA A 88 1.23 4.53 -1.62
N GLY A 89 2.18 4.70 -0.70
CA GLY A 89 1.89 4.98 0.71
C GLY A 89 1.22 6.35 0.95
N ALA A 90 1.58 7.34 0.14
CA ALA A 90 1.02 8.69 0.24
C ALA A 90 -0.48 8.76 -0.13
N ARG A 91 -0.98 7.82 -0.94
CA ARG A 91 -2.39 7.77 -1.34
C ARG A 91 -3.35 7.39 -0.22
N VAL A 92 -2.92 6.50 0.67
CA VAL A 92 -3.78 6.01 1.77
C VAL A 92 -4.05 7.09 2.81
N SER A 93 -3.12 8.04 2.98
CA SER A 93 -3.25 9.12 3.95
C SER A 93 -4.25 10.21 3.54
N ALA A 94 -4.50 10.39 2.25
CA ALA A 94 -5.41 11.41 1.73
C ALA A 94 -6.89 11.04 1.91
N ASP A 95 -7.24 9.76 1.81
CA ASP A 95 -8.63 9.30 1.91
C ASP A 95 -9.19 9.38 3.35
N GLN A 96 -8.32 9.32 4.36
CA GLN A 96 -8.73 9.37 5.78
C GLN A 96 -9.08 10.78 6.27
N ALA A 97 -8.58 11.82 5.61
CA ALA A 97 -8.84 13.21 6.00
C ALA A 97 -10.25 13.70 5.63
N MET A 98 -10.90 13.07 4.68
CA MET A 98 -12.17 13.53 4.12
C MET A 98 -13.41 13.20 4.98
N VAL A 99 -13.32 12.17 5.82
CA VAL A 99 -14.47 11.68 6.62
C VAL A 99 -14.80 12.56 7.84
N ALA A 100 -13.84 13.34 8.31
CA ALA A 100 -14.00 14.11 9.56
C ALA A 100 -14.78 15.43 9.45
N ALA A 101 -14.99 15.96 8.23
CA ALA A 101 -15.50 17.31 8.02
C ALA A 101 -17.04 17.46 8.08
N ASP A 102 -17.81 16.41 7.85
CA ASP A 102 -19.26 16.51 7.62
C ASP A 102 -20.13 16.65 8.90
N ALA A 103 -19.58 16.34 10.07
CA ALA A 103 -20.39 16.23 11.30
C ALA A 103 -20.72 17.57 12.03
N ALA A 104 -20.07 18.66 11.63
CA ALA A 104 -20.08 19.89 12.44
C ALA A 104 -21.22 20.90 12.13
N LEU A 105 -21.99 20.72 11.07
CA LEU A 105 -22.83 21.81 10.51
C LEU A 105 -24.27 21.93 11.07
N GLU A 106 -24.77 20.96 11.77
CA GLU A 106 -26.25 20.86 11.98
C GLU A 106 -26.90 21.62 13.15
N ALA A 107 -26.15 22.24 14.07
CA ALA A 107 -26.68 22.56 15.43
C ALA A 107 -27.29 23.95 15.71
N ILE A 108 -27.48 24.88 14.77
CA ILE A 108 -27.52 26.34 15.14
C ILE A 108 -28.91 27.08 15.21
N THR A 109 -30.06 26.54 15.04
CA THR A 109 -31.24 27.44 14.73
C THR A 109 -32.42 27.45 15.70
N LYS A 110 -32.60 28.27 16.74
CA LYS A 110 -33.96 28.77 17.12
C LYS A 110 -34.14 29.75 18.30
N LEU A 111 -35.05 30.76 18.21
CA LEU A 111 -35.60 31.59 19.35
C LEU A 111 -36.80 32.54 18.98
N ALA A 112 -37.73 32.90 19.94
CA ALA A 112 -38.81 33.92 19.79
C ALA A 112 -39.62 34.41 21.06
N ASN A 113 -40.55 35.34 20.95
CA ASN A 113 -41.21 36.24 21.92
C ASN A 113 -42.68 35.98 22.31
N THR A 114 -43.14 36.25 23.59
CA THR A 114 -44.57 36.34 24.02
C THR A 114 -44.77 37.03 25.39
N ILE A 115 -45.90 37.65 25.67
CA ILE A 115 -46.30 38.33 26.91
C ILE A 115 -47.13 37.40 27.80
N ASN A 116 -46.67 37.13 29.03
CA ASN A 116 -47.25 36.09 29.87
C ASN A 116 -47.84 36.51 31.21
N ALA A 117 -48.16 37.78 31.41
CA ALA A 117 -48.74 38.15 32.69
C ALA A 117 -49.90 39.13 32.48
N ILE A 118 -51.08 38.81 33.06
CA ILE A 118 -52.21 39.71 33.19
C ILE A 118 -51.86 40.76 34.24
N PRO A 119 -52.02 42.05 33.94
CA PRO A 119 -51.92 43.05 34.99
C PRO A 119 -52.87 42.72 36.13
N SER A 120 -52.37 42.80 37.33
CA SER A 120 -53.22 42.66 38.53
C SER A 120 -53.18 43.95 39.34
N GLN A 121 -54.31 44.33 39.85
CA GLN A 121 -54.36 45.50 40.72
C GLN A 121 -53.35 45.32 41.86
N ASN A 122 -52.54 46.35 42.07
CA ASN A 122 -51.61 46.38 43.19
C ASN A 122 -52.29 47.05 44.38
N GLY A 123 -52.88 46.23 45.20
CA GLY A 123 -53.52 46.66 46.41
C GLY A 123 -54.91 47.22 46.20
N SER A 124 -55.76 46.90 47.11
CA SER A 124 -56.95 47.70 47.31
C SER A 124 -56.53 49.00 47.96
N LEU A 125 -57.12 50.07 47.53
CA LEU A 125 -56.97 51.32 48.22
C LEU A 125 -57.56 51.15 49.61
N THR A 126 -56.70 51.30 50.51
CA THR A 126 -57.07 51.28 51.91
C THR A 126 -56.66 52.57 52.54
N TYR A 127 -57.28 52.87 53.61
CA TYR A 127 -57.15 54.08 54.36
C TYR A 127 -55.72 54.69 54.36
N THR A 128 -55.57 55.87 53.79
CA THR A 128 -54.38 56.69 53.88
C THR A 128 -54.63 58.07 54.50
N GLY A 129 -55.88 58.41 54.83
CA GLY A 129 -56.26 59.74 55.29
C GLY A 129 -56.30 60.79 54.16
N SER A 130 -56.01 60.43 52.96
CA SER A 130 -55.99 61.27 51.75
C SER A 130 -56.75 60.62 50.62
N ALA A 131 -57.13 61.40 49.63
CA ALA A 131 -57.71 60.93 48.40
C ALA A 131 -56.65 59.93 47.81
N GLN A 132 -57.08 58.72 47.54
CA GLN A 132 -56.22 57.69 47.02
C GLN A 132 -56.68 57.25 45.67
N THR A 133 -55.67 56.95 44.87
CA THR A 133 -55.84 56.40 43.55
C THR A 133 -55.22 55.05 43.57
N PRO A 134 -55.93 54.00 43.14
CA PRO A 134 -55.33 52.62 43.14
C PRO A 134 -54.11 52.56 42.18
N SER A 135 -53.10 51.90 42.63
CA SER A 135 -51.98 51.56 41.75
C SER A 135 -52.11 50.11 41.26
N TRP A 136 -51.50 49.80 40.19
CA TRP A 136 -51.64 48.52 39.50
C TRP A 136 -50.28 47.89 39.24
N ASN A 137 -50.15 46.62 39.59
CA ASN A 137 -48.98 45.81 39.27
C ASN A 137 -49.07 45.22 37.88
N SER A 138 -47.90 44.95 37.30
CA SER A 138 -47.80 44.36 35.97
C SER A 138 -48.48 45.19 34.89
N PHE A 139 -48.74 46.48 35.17
CA PHE A 139 -49.19 47.42 34.17
C PHE A 139 -48.02 48.03 33.42
N ASN A 140 -47.94 47.68 32.21
CA ASN A 140 -47.06 48.37 31.28
C ASN A 140 -47.91 49.30 30.46
N PRO A 141 -47.75 50.64 30.59
CA PRO A 141 -48.55 51.61 29.83
C PRO A 141 -48.33 51.49 28.33
N ASP A 142 -47.23 50.88 27.89
CA ASP A 142 -47.03 50.63 26.47
C ASP A 142 -47.86 49.42 25.99
N ALA A 143 -48.27 48.54 26.90
CA ALA A 143 -49.01 47.30 26.59
C ALA A 143 -50.50 47.38 26.98
N LEU A 144 -50.90 48.23 27.96
CA LEU A 144 -52.25 48.28 28.51
C LEU A 144 -52.77 49.72 28.72
N GLU A 145 -54.10 49.92 28.60
CA GLU A 145 -54.81 51.15 28.89
C GLU A 145 -55.65 50.93 30.19
N ILE A 146 -55.75 52.01 31.01
CA ILE A 146 -56.52 51.98 32.28
C ILE A 146 -57.67 52.97 32.22
N GLY A 147 -58.90 52.59 32.71
CA GLY A 147 -60.12 53.37 32.89
C GLY A 147 -60.85 53.09 34.20
N GLY A 148 -62.03 53.66 34.42
CA GLY A 148 -62.88 53.49 35.61
C GLY A 148 -62.54 54.41 36.78
N ASP A 149 -62.86 54.00 38.01
CA ASP A 149 -62.54 54.76 39.21
C ASP A 149 -61.08 54.82 39.52
N THR A 150 -60.46 55.99 39.46
CA THR A 150 -58.97 56.10 39.64
C THR A 150 -58.57 56.66 41.02
N SER A 151 -59.48 57.12 41.83
CA SER A 151 -59.21 57.66 43.17
C SER A 151 -60.39 57.52 44.12
N GLY A 152 -60.12 57.42 45.38
CA GLY A 152 -61.10 57.45 46.48
C GLY A 152 -60.42 57.86 47.76
N ILE A 153 -61.24 58.35 48.71
CA ILE A 153 -60.67 58.76 49.99
C ILE A 153 -61.05 57.80 51.11
N ASN A 154 -62.26 57.22 51.11
CA ASN A 154 -62.78 56.40 52.16
C ASN A 154 -62.77 54.92 51.82
N ALA A 155 -62.79 54.03 52.86
CA ALA A 155 -62.97 52.62 52.64
C ALA A 155 -64.23 52.34 51.84
N GLY A 156 -64.10 51.60 50.78
CA GLY A 156 -65.18 51.25 49.88
C GLY A 156 -64.68 50.43 48.74
N THR A 157 -65.57 49.93 47.91
CA THR A 157 -65.22 49.15 46.77
C THR A 157 -65.22 50.06 45.57
N TYR A 158 -64.14 50.15 44.91
CA TYR A 158 -63.87 50.93 43.71
C TYR A 158 -63.54 49.99 42.54
N THR A 159 -63.68 50.42 41.34
CA THR A 159 -63.44 49.56 40.15
C THR A 159 -62.64 50.27 39.07
N ALA A 160 -61.53 49.66 38.63
CA ALA A 160 -60.78 50.08 37.45
C ALA A 160 -60.86 49.03 36.35
N THR A 161 -60.59 49.41 35.09
CA THR A 161 -60.59 48.48 33.93
C THR A 161 -59.26 48.55 33.17
N PHE A 162 -58.84 47.41 32.61
CA PHE A 162 -57.59 47.30 31.80
C PHE A 162 -57.86 46.64 30.49
N THR A 163 -57.33 47.21 29.42
CA THR A 163 -57.49 46.74 28.05
C THR A 163 -56.08 46.61 27.36
N PRO A 164 -55.74 45.50 26.83
CA PRO A 164 -54.49 45.39 26.03
C PRO A 164 -54.49 46.34 24.84
N LYS A 165 -53.34 47.00 24.59
CA LYS A 165 -53.13 47.85 23.40
C LYS A 165 -52.80 46.99 22.20
N GLU A 166 -52.81 47.59 21.03
CA GLU A 166 -52.49 46.92 19.77
C GLU A 166 -51.10 46.28 19.78
N ASN A 167 -51.04 45.06 19.29
CA ASN A 167 -49.86 44.18 19.23
C ASN A 167 -49.48 43.39 20.53
N TYR A 168 -50.33 43.41 21.56
CA TYR A 168 -50.13 42.64 22.75
C TYR A 168 -51.36 41.74 23.03
N THR A 169 -51.09 40.51 23.50
CA THR A 169 -52.15 39.57 23.92
C THR A 169 -51.88 39.00 25.32
N TRP A 170 -52.96 38.72 26.07
CA TRP A 170 -52.84 37.93 27.27
C TRP A 170 -52.31 36.55 26.98
N GLY A 171 -51.75 35.88 27.99
CA GLY A 171 -51.18 34.53 27.83
C GLY A 171 -52.20 33.46 27.40
N ASP A 172 -53.51 33.79 27.42
CA ASP A 172 -54.60 32.96 26.91
C ASP A 172 -55.05 33.40 25.49
N GLY A 173 -54.38 34.38 24.92
CA GLY A 173 -54.59 34.83 23.53
C GLY A 173 -55.77 35.80 23.35
N THR A 174 -56.41 36.29 24.43
CA THR A 174 -57.55 37.24 24.34
C THR A 174 -57.08 38.68 24.45
N ASN A 175 -57.93 39.63 23.93
CA ASN A 175 -57.73 41.10 23.98
C ASN A 175 -58.82 41.84 24.74
N ASP A 176 -59.72 41.13 25.47
CA ASP A 176 -60.87 41.73 26.13
C ASP A 176 -60.46 42.53 27.37
N ALA A 177 -61.23 43.67 27.61
CA ALA A 177 -61.04 44.49 28.79
C ALA A 177 -61.34 43.72 30.09
N ARG A 178 -60.42 43.81 31.02
CA ARG A 178 -60.59 43.16 32.34
C ARG A 178 -60.75 44.17 33.45
N SER A 179 -61.84 44.03 34.24
CA SER A 179 -62.18 44.92 35.33
C SER A 179 -61.66 44.39 36.67
N VAL A 180 -61.11 45.26 37.52
CA VAL A 180 -60.63 44.97 38.85
C VAL A 180 -61.31 45.90 39.84
N THR A 181 -62.02 45.34 40.81
CA THR A 181 -62.64 46.11 41.90
C THR A 181 -61.62 46.39 42.99
N TRP A 182 -61.65 47.61 43.50
CA TRP A 182 -60.84 48.01 44.63
C TRP A 182 -61.74 48.62 45.72
N THR A 183 -61.30 48.50 46.92
CA THR A 183 -62.09 49.05 48.06
C THR A 183 -61.18 49.92 48.87
N ILE A 184 -61.74 51.03 49.35
CA ILE A 184 -61.18 51.71 50.51
C ILE A 184 -61.86 51.19 51.72
N GLY A 185 -61.23 50.24 52.34
CA GLY A 185 -61.68 49.75 53.62
C GLY A 185 -60.50 49.82 54.56
N ARG A 186 -60.37 49.01 55.49
CA ARG A 186 -59.10 48.71 56.15
C ARG A 186 -58.21 48.27 55.00
N ALA A 187 -57.12 48.91 54.79
CA ALA A 187 -56.24 48.65 53.67
C ALA A 187 -56.10 47.13 53.41
N SER A 188 -57.03 46.67 52.56
CA SER A 188 -56.99 45.25 52.17
C SER A 188 -55.92 45.10 51.12
N ILE A 189 -54.98 44.26 51.42
CA ILE A 189 -54.01 43.85 50.48
C ILE A 189 -54.68 42.81 49.57
N PRO A 190 -55.00 43.15 48.32
CA PRO A 190 -55.87 42.34 47.46
C PRO A 190 -55.22 41.06 46.95
N ALA A 191 -53.91 41.00 46.93
CA ALA A 191 -53.17 39.82 46.55
C ALA A 191 -51.89 39.70 47.38
N ALA A 192 -51.51 38.49 47.68
CA ALA A 192 -50.20 38.22 48.28
C ALA A 192 -49.10 38.70 47.32
N PRO A 193 -47.99 39.15 47.87
CA PRO A 193 -46.84 39.43 47.02
C PRO A 193 -46.50 38.23 46.14
N VAL A 194 -46.15 38.51 44.89
CA VAL A 194 -45.73 37.50 43.94
C VAL A 194 -44.32 37.88 43.48
N GLN A 195 -43.46 36.91 43.44
CA GLN A 195 -42.11 37.13 42.88
C GLN A 195 -42.23 37.76 41.53
N SER A 196 -41.63 38.92 41.35
CA SER A 196 -41.52 39.61 40.08
C SER A 196 -40.17 39.35 39.46
N GLY A 197 -40.18 38.82 38.24
CA GLY A 197 -38.95 38.37 37.57
C GLY A 197 -38.48 37.02 38.04
N SER A 198 -37.70 36.38 37.21
CA SER A 198 -37.04 35.14 37.52
C SER A 198 -35.63 35.38 38.07
N LEU A 199 -35.28 34.78 39.15
CA LEU A 199 -33.93 34.71 39.63
C LEU A 199 -33.32 33.43 39.10
N THR A 200 -32.07 33.55 38.73
CA THR A 200 -31.24 32.40 38.30
C THR A 200 -29.98 32.35 39.16
N TYR A 201 -29.56 31.21 39.59
CA TYR A 201 -28.38 31.02 40.40
C TYR A 201 -27.16 31.72 39.83
N THR A 202 -26.51 32.57 40.63
CA THR A 202 -25.30 33.34 40.25
C THR A 202 -24.10 33.02 41.16
N GLY A 203 -24.26 32.22 42.20
CA GLY A 203 -23.27 32.00 43.25
C GLY A 203 -23.22 33.09 44.31
N GLN A 204 -24.04 34.14 44.16
CA GLN A 204 -24.18 35.21 45.14
C GLN A 204 -25.58 35.19 45.77
N ALA A 205 -25.69 35.75 46.99
CA ALA A 205 -26.98 35.91 47.63
C ALA A 205 -27.87 36.77 46.77
N GLN A 206 -29.05 36.28 46.46
CA GLN A 206 -30.08 36.97 45.68
C GLN A 206 -31.33 37.16 46.49
N ALA A 207 -31.97 38.27 46.33
CA ALA A 207 -33.28 38.56 46.93
C ALA A 207 -34.29 38.74 45.80
N PRO A 208 -35.47 38.15 45.85
CA PRO A 208 -36.49 38.37 44.86
C PRO A 208 -37.00 39.80 44.89
N SER A 209 -37.25 40.37 43.75
CA SER A 209 -38.14 41.51 43.66
C SER A 209 -39.58 40.99 43.82
N TRP A 210 -40.38 41.75 44.51
CA TRP A 210 -41.76 41.39 44.72
C TRP A 210 -42.69 42.35 43.99
N SER A 211 -43.51 41.80 43.13
CA SER A 211 -44.70 42.51 42.70
C SER A 211 -45.73 42.43 43.83
N ASN A 212 -46.63 43.39 43.89
CA ASN A 212 -47.65 43.52 44.94
C ASN A 212 -47.07 43.73 46.36
N TYR A 213 -45.81 44.20 46.47
CA TYR A 213 -45.17 44.48 47.75
C TYR A 213 -44.89 45.98 47.93
N SER A 214 -45.28 46.48 49.05
CA SER A 214 -44.95 47.83 49.50
C SER A 214 -44.57 47.78 50.97
N THR A 215 -43.44 48.37 51.33
CA THR A 215 -43.02 48.48 52.74
C THR A 215 -43.98 49.28 53.60
N ALA A 216 -44.82 50.12 52.98
CA ALA A 216 -45.90 50.82 53.66
C ALA A 216 -47.03 49.87 54.10
N GLN A 217 -47.25 48.76 53.39
CA GLN A 217 -48.33 47.81 53.56
C GLN A 217 -47.96 46.53 54.27
N LEU A 218 -46.77 46.05 53.97
CA LEU A 218 -46.30 44.75 54.45
C LEU A 218 -44.86 44.86 54.97
N THR A 219 -44.65 44.11 56.10
CA THR A 219 -43.25 43.79 56.46
C THR A 219 -42.90 42.44 55.90
N ILE A 220 -41.64 42.30 55.54
CA ILE A 220 -41.07 41.08 54.99
C ILE A 220 -40.15 40.43 56.04
N GLY A 221 -40.25 39.13 56.17
CA GLY A 221 -39.45 38.29 57.06
C GLY A 221 -39.22 36.92 56.43
N GLY A 222 -38.78 35.97 57.22
CA GLY A 222 -38.41 34.63 56.68
C GLY A 222 -37.12 34.62 55.85
N THR A 223 -37.07 33.78 54.88
CA THR A 223 -35.90 33.73 53.96
C THR A 223 -36.07 34.82 52.86
N THR A 224 -35.51 36.00 53.10
CA THR A 224 -35.62 37.14 52.20
C THR A 224 -34.52 37.17 51.14
N SER A 225 -33.46 36.38 51.31
CA SER A 225 -32.40 36.18 50.35
C SER A 225 -31.85 34.77 50.49
N ALA A 226 -31.36 34.22 49.39
CA ALA A 226 -30.71 32.92 49.35
C ALA A 226 -29.64 32.91 48.26
N THR A 227 -28.71 31.97 48.40
CA THR A 227 -27.64 31.76 47.41
C THR A 227 -27.98 30.60 46.50
N GLU A 228 -28.52 29.51 47.05
CA GLU A 228 -28.72 28.25 46.36
C GLU A 228 -29.98 28.27 45.49
N ALA A 229 -29.94 27.53 44.38
CA ALA A 229 -31.11 27.30 43.54
C ALA A 229 -32.12 26.40 44.28
N GLY A 230 -33.38 26.70 44.11
CA GLY A 230 -34.48 26.00 44.74
C GLY A 230 -35.57 26.93 45.21
N ASP A 231 -36.56 26.36 45.85
CA ASP A 231 -37.70 27.08 46.40
C ASP A 231 -37.36 27.57 47.81
N HIS A 232 -37.63 28.83 48.04
CA HIS A 232 -37.43 29.53 49.28
C HIS A 232 -38.75 30.15 49.70
N SER A 233 -38.86 30.60 50.94
CA SER A 233 -40.08 31.12 51.45
C SER A 233 -39.87 32.43 52.24
N ALA A 234 -40.47 33.49 51.79
CA ALA A 234 -40.57 34.77 52.49
C ALA A 234 -41.88 34.87 53.22
N MET A 235 -41.92 35.54 54.39
CA MET A 235 -43.12 35.79 55.17
C MET A 235 -43.48 37.24 55.01
N PHE A 236 -44.74 37.49 54.64
CA PHE A 236 -45.28 38.83 54.50
C PHE A 236 -46.36 39.04 55.56
N THR A 237 -46.22 40.05 56.37
CA THR A 237 -47.16 40.39 57.39
C THR A 237 -47.72 41.76 57.16
N PRO A 238 -49.02 41.95 57.06
CA PRO A 238 -49.65 43.27 56.93
C PRO A 238 -49.18 44.18 58.07
N THR A 239 -48.92 45.43 57.74
CA THR A 239 -48.63 46.50 58.72
C THR A 239 -49.93 46.87 59.45
N ALA A 240 -49.86 47.64 60.55
CA ALA A 240 -50.96 47.88 61.46
C ALA A 240 -52.25 48.47 60.84
N ASN A 241 -52.07 49.13 59.71
CA ASN A 241 -53.17 49.77 58.98
C ASN A 241 -53.72 48.98 57.81
N TYR A 242 -53.28 47.76 57.62
CA TYR A 242 -53.56 46.91 56.45
C TYR A 242 -54.00 45.50 56.88
N GLN A 243 -54.72 44.80 56.06
CA GLN A 243 -55.13 43.41 56.21
C GLN A 243 -55.13 42.70 54.87
N TRP A 244 -55.00 41.38 54.91
CA TRP A 244 -55.18 40.59 53.68
C TRP A 244 -56.62 40.69 53.18
N SER A 245 -56.86 40.31 51.96
CA SER A 245 -58.16 40.35 51.33
C SER A 245 -59.24 39.47 52.03
N ASP A 246 -58.77 38.48 52.77
CA ASP A 246 -59.63 37.64 53.60
C ASP A 246 -59.95 38.27 55.03
N GLY A 247 -59.50 39.48 55.26
CA GLY A 247 -59.60 40.13 56.53
C GLY A 247 -58.55 39.73 57.55
N SER A 248 -57.68 38.79 57.21
CA SER A 248 -56.66 38.30 58.14
C SER A 248 -55.42 39.28 58.13
N THR A 249 -54.82 39.38 59.32
CA THR A 249 -53.57 40.08 59.58
C THR A 249 -52.38 39.14 59.80
N ALA A 250 -52.66 37.82 59.75
CA ALA A 250 -51.63 36.82 59.93
C ALA A 250 -50.56 36.85 58.82
N ALA A 251 -49.35 36.54 59.23
CA ALA A 251 -48.26 36.38 58.25
C ALA A 251 -48.56 35.29 57.19
N ARG A 252 -48.27 35.55 55.92
CA ARG A 252 -48.40 34.60 54.84
C ARG A 252 -47.05 34.26 54.36
N SER A 253 -46.81 32.94 54.18
CA SER A 253 -45.61 32.38 53.57
C SER A 253 -45.81 32.39 52.07
N ILE A 254 -44.92 33.03 51.36
CA ILE A 254 -44.86 33.08 49.86
C ILE A 254 -43.58 32.46 49.38
N SER A 255 -43.75 31.44 48.55
CA SER A 255 -42.60 30.80 47.91
C SER A 255 -42.02 31.70 46.83
N TRP A 256 -40.73 31.70 46.77
CA TRP A 256 -39.96 32.31 45.70
C TRP A 256 -38.84 31.37 45.30
N THR A 257 -38.41 31.44 44.06
CA THR A 257 -37.51 30.45 43.47
C THR A 257 -36.30 31.15 42.87
N ILE A 258 -35.13 30.61 43.16
CA ILE A 258 -33.93 30.82 42.38
C ILE A 258 -33.85 29.61 41.42
N GLY A 259 -34.08 29.89 40.14
CA GLY A 259 -33.91 28.87 39.12
C GLY A 259 -32.48 28.39 39.04
N ARG A 260 -32.29 27.20 38.58
CA ARG A 260 -30.94 26.66 38.30
C ARG A 260 -30.30 27.43 37.18
N ALA A 261 -29.01 27.69 37.29
CA ALA A 261 -28.24 28.24 36.22
C ALA A 261 -28.12 27.23 35.05
N VAL A 262 -28.21 27.76 33.85
CA VAL A 262 -28.20 26.93 32.64
C VAL A 262 -26.78 26.63 32.21
N ILE A 263 -26.47 25.37 32.05
CA ILE A 263 -25.28 24.91 31.39
C ILE A 263 -25.57 24.91 29.88
N SER A 264 -24.97 25.85 29.16
CA SER A 264 -25.25 26.11 27.74
C SER A 264 -24.71 25.05 26.78
N ALA A 265 -23.67 24.34 27.17
CA ALA A 265 -23.04 23.35 26.35
C ALA A 265 -22.70 22.07 27.12
N THR A 266 -22.96 20.93 26.52
CA THR A 266 -22.49 19.65 27.03
C THR A 266 -20.99 19.59 26.94
N PRO A 267 -20.28 19.07 27.96
CA PRO A 267 -18.84 18.82 27.84
C PRO A 267 -18.52 17.96 26.64
N ALA A 268 -17.38 18.23 26.02
CA ALA A 268 -16.83 17.42 24.95
C ALA A 268 -15.34 17.19 25.20
N GLN A 269 -14.82 16.07 24.76
CA GLN A 269 -13.40 15.81 24.85
C GLN A 269 -12.62 16.91 24.15
N SER A 270 -11.68 17.51 24.87
CA SER A 270 -10.77 18.52 24.35
C SER A 270 -9.40 17.89 24.10
N GLY A 271 -8.96 17.95 22.88
CA GLY A 271 -7.73 17.29 22.46
C GLY A 271 -7.90 15.80 22.19
N SER A 272 -6.93 15.25 21.52
CA SER A 272 -6.86 13.82 21.21
C SER A 272 -5.99 13.10 22.23
N LEU A 273 -6.42 11.97 22.73
CA LEU A 273 -5.60 11.04 23.49
C LEU A 273 -5.16 9.91 22.56
N THR A 274 -3.92 9.51 22.73
CA THR A 274 -3.34 8.35 22.04
C THR A 274 -2.81 7.39 23.10
N TYR A 275 -2.98 6.11 22.89
CA TYR A 275 -2.52 5.08 23.81
C TYR A 275 -1.03 5.26 24.18
N THR A 276 -0.76 5.24 25.48
CA THR A 276 0.60 5.40 26.05
C THR A 276 1.04 4.21 26.92
N GLY A 277 0.16 3.26 27.18
CA GLY A 277 0.36 2.19 28.16
C GLY A 277 0.00 2.58 29.59
N SER A 278 -0.25 3.84 29.87
CA SER A 278 -0.65 4.36 31.18
C SER A 278 -2.09 4.80 31.15
N THR A 279 -2.71 4.87 32.35
CA THR A 279 -4.06 5.41 32.49
C THR A 279 -4.09 6.87 32.08
N GLN A 280 -5.05 7.22 31.24
CA GLN A 280 -5.26 8.55 30.68
C GLN A 280 -6.65 9.04 31.06
N THR A 281 -6.73 10.34 31.31
CA THR A 281 -7.97 11.05 31.60
C THR A 281 -8.13 12.13 30.55
N PRO A 282 -9.26 12.21 29.84
CA PRO A 282 -9.49 13.25 28.86
C PRO A 282 -9.64 14.63 29.53
N SER A 283 -9.14 15.63 28.85
CA SER A 283 -9.54 17.00 29.13
C SER A 283 -10.90 17.25 28.51
N TRP A 284 -11.69 18.12 29.15
CA TRP A 284 -13.04 18.41 28.72
C TRP A 284 -13.19 19.89 28.40
N SER A 285 -13.65 20.21 27.21
CA SER A 285 -14.20 21.53 26.93
C SER A 285 -15.59 21.67 27.57
N ASN A 286 -15.98 22.87 27.92
CA ASN A 286 -17.27 23.20 28.57
C ASN A 286 -17.52 22.45 29.90
N TYR A 287 -16.46 21.99 30.55
CA TYR A 287 -16.54 21.34 31.85
C TYR A 287 -16.06 22.30 32.93
N ASN A 288 -16.90 22.47 33.95
CA ASN A 288 -16.58 23.18 35.15
C ASN A 288 -17.04 22.31 36.34
N SER A 289 -16.10 21.95 37.19
CA SER A 289 -16.39 21.12 38.37
C SER A 289 -17.34 21.73 39.39
N ALA A 290 -17.50 23.05 39.40
CA ALA A 290 -18.52 23.71 40.19
C ALA A 290 -19.94 23.50 39.63
N GLN A 291 -20.08 23.27 38.34
CA GLN A 291 -21.35 23.12 37.64
C GLN A 291 -21.74 21.67 37.39
N LEU A 292 -20.75 20.81 37.21
CA LEU A 292 -20.95 19.42 36.79
C LEU A 292 -20.10 18.46 37.65
N THR A 293 -20.69 17.37 38.03
CA THR A 293 -19.95 16.21 38.51
C THR A 293 -19.69 15.26 37.36
N ILE A 294 -18.49 14.67 37.35
CA ILE A 294 -18.12 13.67 36.37
C ILE A 294 -18.25 12.27 36.95
N GLY A 295 -18.83 11.35 36.18
CA GLY A 295 -18.99 9.95 36.52
C GLY A 295 -18.77 9.07 35.29
N GLY A 296 -19.21 7.83 35.38
CA GLY A 296 -18.98 6.85 34.28
C GLY A 296 -17.51 6.46 34.20
N THR A 297 -17.05 6.17 32.97
CA THR A 297 -15.63 5.87 32.72
C THR A 297 -14.88 7.18 32.46
N ALA A 298 -14.36 7.78 33.51
CA ALA A 298 -13.65 9.06 33.45
C ALA A 298 -12.16 8.90 33.09
N SER A 299 -11.62 7.72 33.14
CA SER A 299 -10.24 7.41 32.75
C SER A 299 -10.15 5.99 32.18
N ALA A 300 -9.18 5.73 31.34
CA ALA A 300 -8.94 4.41 30.79
C ALA A 300 -7.46 4.26 30.36
N THR A 301 -7.03 3.03 30.20
CA THR A 301 -5.65 2.73 29.76
C THR A 301 -5.59 2.33 28.31
N ASN A 302 -6.54 1.51 27.83
CA ASN A 302 -6.52 0.97 26.50
C ASN A 302 -7.09 1.95 25.46
N ALA A 303 -6.70 1.78 24.21
CA ALA A 303 -7.33 2.47 23.10
C ALA A 303 -8.78 1.99 22.95
N GLY A 304 -9.69 2.91 22.74
CA GLY A 304 -11.11 2.60 22.64
C GLY A 304 -11.98 3.82 22.81
N THR A 305 -13.29 3.59 22.75
CA THR A 305 -14.30 4.58 23.03
C THR A 305 -14.90 4.28 24.38
N TYR A 306 -14.95 5.29 25.22
CA TYR A 306 -15.42 5.22 26.58
C TYR A 306 -16.54 6.25 26.78
N SER A 307 -17.32 6.10 27.83
CA SER A 307 -18.42 7.01 28.14
C SER A 307 -18.25 7.57 29.52
N ALA A 308 -18.05 8.88 29.60
CA ALA A 308 -18.15 9.64 30.81
C ALA A 308 -19.58 10.18 30.94
N SER A 309 -20.03 10.38 32.17
CA SER A 309 -21.32 11.01 32.46
C SER A 309 -21.12 12.31 33.20
N PHE A 310 -21.90 13.32 32.83
CA PHE A 310 -21.84 14.63 33.44
C PHE A 310 -23.21 14.93 34.05
N THR A 311 -23.23 15.17 35.35
CA THR A 311 -24.45 15.47 36.09
C THR A 311 -24.38 16.89 36.62
N PRO A 312 -25.35 17.76 36.30
CA PRO A 312 -25.41 19.06 36.91
C PRO A 312 -25.44 18.98 38.44
N THR A 313 -24.67 19.84 39.08
CA THR A 313 -24.76 20.03 40.56
C THR A 313 -26.11 20.66 40.94
N ALA A 314 -26.43 20.69 42.22
CA ALA A 314 -27.74 21.09 42.69
C ALA A 314 -28.23 22.45 42.13
N ASN A 315 -27.31 23.36 41.86
CA ASN A 315 -27.61 24.71 41.42
C ASN A 315 -27.67 24.90 39.89
N TYR A 316 -27.45 23.82 39.15
CA TYR A 316 -27.34 23.89 37.68
C TYR A 316 -28.29 22.89 37.01
N GLN A 317 -28.61 23.19 35.79
CA GLN A 317 -29.40 22.35 34.87
C GLN A 317 -28.90 22.49 33.43
N TRP A 318 -29.22 21.50 32.62
CA TRP A 318 -28.97 21.60 31.17
C TRP A 318 -29.90 22.62 30.53
N SER A 319 -29.57 23.03 29.31
CA SER A 319 -30.38 23.96 28.51
C SER A 319 -31.80 23.44 28.20
N ASP A 320 -32.04 22.15 28.32
CA ASP A 320 -33.35 21.51 28.19
C ASP A 320 -34.14 21.47 29.53
N GLY A 321 -33.64 22.09 30.58
CA GLY A 321 -34.24 22.13 31.92
C GLY A 321 -34.01 20.88 32.73
N LYS A 322 -33.32 19.87 32.21
CA LYS A 322 -33.09 18.59 32.91
C LYS A 322 -31.84 18.64 33.78
N THR A 323 -31.86 17.82 34.87
CA THR A 323 -30.74 17.62 35.78
C THR A 323 -30.13 16.22 35.67
N ALA A 324 -30.72 15.36 34.83
CA ALA A 324 -30.23 14.00 34.65
C ALA A 324 -28.83 14.00 33.99
N ALA A 325 -28.05 13.00 34.33
CA ALA A 325 -26.73 12.82 33.74
C ALA A 325 -26.80 12.68 32.20
N LYS A 326 -25.94 13.37 31.54
CA LYS A 326 -25.70 13.19 30.07
C LYS A 326 -24.41 12.42 29.86
N SER A 327 -24.48 11.36 29.05
CA SER A 327 -23.32 10.56 28.69
C SER A 327 -22.63 11.21 27.47
N VAL A 328 -21.31 11.28 27.55
CA VAL A 328 -20.47 11.81 26.51
C VAL A 328 -19.37 10.80 26.22
N ASN A 329 -19.26 10.42 24.95
CA ASN A 329 -18.20 9.52 24.53
C ASN A 329 -16.89 10.29 24.41
N TRP A 330 -15.82 9.62 24.81
CA TRP A 330 -14.46 10.08 24.64
C TRP A 330 -13.60 8.92 24.16
N THR A 331 -12.48 9.23 23.54
CA THR A 331 -11.68 8.22 22.88
C THR A 331 -10.20 8.33 23.26
N ILE A 332 -9.58 7.19 23.38
CA ILE A 332 -8.13 7.02 23.27
C ILE A 332 -7.87 6.38 21.91
N ALA A 333 -7.23 7.12 21.03
CA ALA A 333 -6.82 6.59 19.74
C ALA A 333 -5.74 5.52 19.92
N LYS A 334 -5.67 4.59 18.99
CA LYS A 334 -4.56 3.64 18.97
C LYS A 334 -3.25 4.38 18.72
N ALA A 335 -2.21 3.99 19.43
CA ALA A 335 -0.86 4.41 19.12
C ALA A 335 -0.38 3.86 17.77
N ALA A 336 0.55 4.53 17.16
CA ALA A 336 1.17 3.99 15.97
C ALA A 336 1.93 2.70 16.28
N GLY A 337 1.62 1.65 15.56
CA GLY A 337 2.43 0.45 15.58
C GLY A 337 3.74 0.66 14.85
N SER A 338 4.76 -0.10 15.19
CA SER A 338 6.02 -0.14 14.46
C SER A 338 6.38 -1.55 14.05
N LEU A 339 7.12 -1.67 12.98
CA LEU A 339 7.62 -2.94 12.46
C LEU A 339 9.01 -2.73 11.89
N SER A 340 9.95 -3.51 12.34
CA SER A 340 11.27 -3.62 11.73
C SER A 340 11.70 -5.08 11.64
N LEU A 341 12.54 -5.36 10.67
CA LEU A 341 13.13 -6.67 10.44
C LEU A 341 14.63 -6.58 10.69
N ASN A 342 15.21 -7.62 11.27
CA ASN A 342 16.66 -7.70 11.44
C ASN A 342 17.41 -7.96 10.13
N LYS A 343 16.66 -8.32 9.04
CA LYS A 343 17.21 -8.57 7.72
C LYS A 343 16.26 -8.00 6.66
N THR A 344 16.81 -7.27 5.71
CA THR A 344 16.09 -6.79 4.50
C THR A 344 16.41 -7.64 3.27
N SER A 345 17.44 -8.49 3.37
CA SER A 345 17.80 -9.48 2.37
C SER A 345 18.44 -10.69 3.01
N MET A 346 18.35 -11.83 2.35
CA MET A 346 19.06 -13.07 2.70
C MET A 346 19.23 -13.97 1.49
N THR A 347 20.19 -14.88 1.60
CA THR A 347 20.39 -15.94 0.61
C THR A 347 20.23 -17.30 1.30
N LEU A 348 19.47 -18.19 0.70
CA LEU A 348 19.33 -19.59 1.07
C LEU A 348 19.99 -20.43 -0.01
N ASN A 349 20.77 -21.42 0.39
CA ASN A 349 21.50 -22.30 -0.53
C ASN A 349 21.29 -23.77 -0.19
N GLY A 350 21.87 -24.65 -0.97
CA GLY A 350 21.71 -26.10 -0.81
C GLY A 350 22.06 -26.66 0.58
N THR A 351 22.93 -25.99 1.33
CA THR A 351 23.32 -26.36 2.69
C THR A 351 22.46 -25.68 3.75
N THR A 352 22.05 -24.45 3.50
CA THR A 352 21.22 -23.64 4.40
C THR A 352 19.86 -23.36 3.72
N LYS A 353 19.01 -24.37 3.68
CA LYS A 353 17.69 -24.29 3.03
C LYS A 353 16.67 -23.45 3.80
N SER A 354 16.94 -23.15 5.07
CA SER A 354 16.03 -22.37 5.91
C SER A 354 16.79 -21.34 6.72
N SER A 355 16.21 -20.20 6.92
CA SER A 355 16.73 -19.11 7.76
C SER A 355 15.58 -18.32 8.36
N THR A 356 15.89 -17.53 9.39
CA THR A 356 14.89 -16.77 10.10
C THR A 356 15.06 -15.27 9.91
N ILE A 357 13.92 -14.56 9.95
CA ILE A 357 13.82 -13.11 10.08
C ILE A 357 13.23 -12.85 11.46
N ALA A 358 13.96 -12.14 12.30
CA ALA A 358 13.43 -11.65 13.56
C ALA A 358 12.65 -10.35 13.33
N VAL A 359 11.47 -10.31 13.88
CA VAL A 359 10.54 -9.18 13.82
C VAL A 359 10.61 -8.43 15.14
N THR A 360 10.96 -7.14 15.06
CA THR A 360 10.81 -6.21 16.19
C THR A 360 9.60 -5.34 15.90
N ARG A 361 8.70 -5.25 16.88
CA ARG A 361 7.47 -4.48 16.73
C ARG A 361 7.10 -3.75 18.01
N ALA A 362 6.50 -2.60 17.87
CA ALA A 362 5.65 -2.01 18.88
C ALA A 362 4.20 -2.28 18.48
N GLY A 363 3.45 -2.85 19.41
CA GLY A 363 2.04 -3.20 19.21
C GLY A 363 1.74 -4.66 19.56
N ASP A 364 0.45 -4.90 19.72
CA ASP A 364 -0.16 -6.12 20.24
C ASP A 364 -0.80 -7.00 19.14
N GLY A 365 -0.76 -6.56 17.89
CA GLY A 365 -1.32 -7.29 16.76
C GLY A 365 -0.49 -8.51 16.34
N ALA A 366 -1.11 -9.48 15.71
CA ALA A 366 -0.45 -10.68 15.24
C ALA A 366 0.53 -10.40 14.10
N VAL A 367 1.67 -11.08 14.12
CA VAL A 367 2.61 -11.08 13.00
C VAL A 367 2.16 -12.12 11.97
N SER A 368 2.21 -11.75 10.71
CA SER A 368 2.00 -12.66 9.58
C SER A 368 3.08 -12.40 8.51
N ALA A 369 3.30 -13.38 7.68
CA ALA A 369 4.23 -13.25 6.57
C ALA A 369 3.71 -13.99 5.35
N THR A 370 4.02 -13.45 4.17
CA THR A 370 3.70 -14.07 2.88
C THR A 370 4.91 -14.06 1.97
N SER A 371 5.02 -15.07 1.16
CA SER A 371 6.00 -15.14 0.07
C SER A 371 5.33 -14.73 -1.24
N SER A 372 6.02 -13.94 -2.05
CA SER A 372 5.56 -13.58 -3.40
C SER A 372 5.49 -14.79 -4.35
N ASN A 373 6.22 -15.88 -4.04
CA ASN A 373 6.16 -17.12 -4.79
C ASN A 373 6.47 -18.33 -3.88
N THR A 374 5.44 -19.05 -3.51
CA THR A 374 5.55 -20.22 -2.61
C THR A 374 6.19 -21.45 -3.26
N SER A 375 6.33 -21.47 -4.59
CA SER A 375 7.10 -22.51 -5.29
C SER A 375 8.60 -22.29 -5.13
N VAL A 376 9.05 -21.06 -4.91
CA VAL A 376 10.46 -20.70 -4.69
C VAL A 376 10.82 -20.75 -3.21
N ALA A 377 10.04 -20.12 -2.35
CA ALA A 377 10.20 -20.20 -0.91
C ALA A 377 8.87 -20.10 -0.18
N THR A 378 8.75 -20.84 0.92
CA THR A 378 7.62 -20.77 1.85
C THR A 378 8.02 -20.09 3.13
N VAL A 379 7.02 -19.58 3.85
CA VAL A 379 7.21 -18.96 5.16
C VAL A 379 6.31 -19.61 6.20
N SER A 380 6.79 -19.65 7.43
CA SER A 380 5.99 -19.93 8.62
C SER A 380 6.31 -18.89 9.68
N VAL A 381 5.33 -18.56 10.53
CA VAL A 381 5.47 -17.55 11.58
C VAL A 381 5.22 -18.20 12.93
N SER A 382 6.14 -17.98 13.86
CA SER A 382 5.99 -18.35 15.25
C SER A 382 6.35 -17.16 16.13
N GLY A 383 5.35 -16.56 16.76
CA GLY A 383 5.53 -15.33 17.54
C GLY A 383 6.07 -14.18 16.69
N THR A 384 7.29 -13.76 16.99
CA THR A 384 8.03 -12.70 16.26
C THR A 384 9.11 -13.24 15.34
N THR A 385 9.11 -14.54 15.08
CA THR A 385 10.09 -15.19 14.20
C THR A 385 9.39 -15.65 12.93
N VAL A 386 9.87 -15.18 11.78
CA VAL A 386 9.46 -15.65 10.45
C VAL A 386 10.54 -16.60 9.96
N THR A 387 10.20 -17.87 9.78
CA THR A 387 11.08 -18.87 9.17
C THR A 387 10.80 -18.91 7.68
N VAL A 388 11.85 -18.72 6.89
CA VAL A 388 11.80 -18.80 5.42
C VAL A 388 12.48 -20.09 4.99
N THR A 389 11.80 -20.91 4.21
CA THR A 389 12.34 -22.18 3.69
C THR A 389 12.35 -22.14 2.17
N GLY A 390 13.54 -22.25 1.60
CA GLY A 390 13.76 -22.32 0.15
C GLY A 390 13.37 -23.67 -0.42
N LYS A 391 12.68 -23.67 -1.54
CA LYS A 391 12.22 -24.86 -2.28
C LYS A 391 12.87 -25.00 -3.65
N ALA A 392 12.98 -23.89 -4.37
CA ALA A 392 13.52 -23.89 -5.72
C ALA A 392 14.30 -22.59 -5.97
N TYR A 393 15.15 -22.60 -6.96
CA TYR A 393 15.91 -21.42 -7.39
C TYR A 393 14.99 -20.28 -7.79
N GLY A 394 15.35 -19.11 -7.33
CA GLY A 394 14.66 -17.87 -7.67
C GLY A 394 14.85 -16.81 -6.61
N THR A 395 14.24 -15.68 -6.84
CA THR A 395 14.18 -14.60 -5.88
C THR A 395 12.73 -14.35 -5.52
N VAL A 396 12.46 -14.21 -4.24
CA VAL A 396 11.13 -13.87 -3.73
C VAL A 396 11.22 -12.71 -2.75
N THR A 397 10.13 -12.00 -2.65
CA THR A 397 9.94 -11.00 -1.62
C THR A 397 9.08 -11.61 -0.51
N ILE A 398 9.61 -11.64 0.69
CA ILE A 398 8.82 -11.96 1.88
C ILE A 398 8.27 -10.65 2.42
N THR A 399 6.96 -10.55 2.45
CA THR A 399 6.25 -9.43 3.05
C THR A 399 5.80 -9.81 4.45
N VAL A 400 6.25 -9.07 5.43
CA VAL A 400 5.88 -9.24 6.85
C VAL A 400 4.93 -8.13 7.24
N LYS A 401 3.86 -8.49 7.91
CA LYS A 401 2.80 -7.62 8.39
C LYS A 401 2.58 -7.81 9.87
N VAL A 402 2.18 -6.74 10.52
CA VAL A 402 1.63 -6.77 11.86
C VAL A 402 0.20 -6.24 11.80
N ALA A 403 -0.74 -7.04 12.22
CA ALA A 403 -2.13 -6.61 12.26
C ALA A 403 -2.32 -5.44 13.25
N ALA A 404 -3.40 -4.69 13.09
CA ALA A 404 -3.81 -3.78 14.14
C ALA A 404 -4.17 -4.59 15.40
N GLY A 405 -3.64 -4.19 16.50
CA GLY A 405 -3.99 -4.75 17.81
C GLY A 405 -5.08 -3.96 18.50
N THR A 406 -5.28 -4.23 19.75
CA THR A 406 -6.23 -3.48 20.61
C THR A 406 -5.77 -2.03 20.75
N ASN A 407 -4.47 -1.83 21.01
CA ASN A 407 -3.90 -0.54 21.41
C ASN A 407 -3.04 0.13 20.35
N HIS A 408 -2.74 -0.56 19.29
CA HIS A 408 -1.87 -0.04 18.22
C HIS A 408 -2.51 -0.20 16.84
N THR A 409 -2.28 0.76 15.97
CA THR A 409 -2.59 0.65 14.55
C THR A 409 -1.62 -0.32 13.87
N ALA A 410 -2.04 -0.90 12.77
CA ALA A 410 -1.12 -1.68 11.94
C ALA A 410 -0.02 -0.76 11.40
N PRO A 411 1.26 -1.10 11.58
CA PRO A 411 2.35 -0.39 10.91
C PRO A 411 2.37 -0.73 9.42
N ALA A 412 3.15 0.02 8.67
CA ALA A 412 3.44 -0.31 7.28
C ALA A 412 4.19 -1.65 7.18
N ASP A 413 3.82 -2.42 6.17
CA ASP A 413 4.46 -3.69 5.86
C ASP A 413 5.97 -3.52 5.65
N LYS A 414 6.72 -4.55 5.99
CA LYS A 414 8.16 -4.63 5.71
C LYS A 414 8.46 -5.84 4.86
N THR A 415 9.47 -5.69 4.03
CA THR A 415 9.87 -6.73 3.10
C THR A 415 11.31 -7.19 3.33
N CYS A 416 11.54 -8.46 3.02
CA CYS A 416 12.86 -9.03 2.91
C CYS A 416 13.00 -9.70 1.54
N SER A 417 14.02 -9.32 0.79
CA SER A 417 14.36 -9.99 -0.47
C SER A 417 15.11 -11.30 -0.16
N VAL A 418 14.63 -12.40 -0.71
CA VAL A 418 15.23 -13.71 -0.48
C VAL A 418 15.68 -14.31 -1.81
N THR A 419 16.96 -14.47 -1.96
CA THR A 419 17.53 -15.24 -3.07
C THR A 419 17.64 -16.68 -2.63
N VAL A 420 17.06 -17.58 -3.38
CA VAL A 420 17.06 -19.02 -3.11
C VAL A 420 17.90 -19.71 -4.18
N ASN A 421 19.03 -20.25 -3.77
CA ASN A 421 19.93 -21.07 -4.59
C ASN A 421 19.74 -22.56 -4.26
N VAL A 422 18.50 -22.99 -4.19
CA VAL A 422 18.13 -24.40 -4.05
C VAL A 422 17.75 -24.93 -5.42
N PHE A 423 18.48 -25.91 -5.90
CA PHE A 423 18.28 -26.46 -7.23
C PHE A 423 17.65 -27.85 -7.13
N ASN A 424 16.80 -28.17 -8.10
CA ASN A 424 16.24 -29.52 -8.21
C ASN A 424 17.33 -30.47 -8.73
N THR A 425 17.47 -31.63 -8.11
CA THR A 425 18.42 -32.65 -8.54
C THR A 425 18.09 -33.24 -9.91
N THR A 426 16.83 -33.18 -10.31
CA THR A 426 16.45 -33.47 -11.70
C THR A 426 16.65 -32.21 -12.54
N ILE A 427 17.70 -32.20 -13.38
CA ILE A 427 18.09 -30.98 -14.10
C ILE A 427 16.98 -30.40 -14.99
N SER A 428 16.17 -31.24 -15.60
CA SER A 428 15.06 -30.85 -16.47
C SER A 428 13.97 -30.02 -15.73
N SER A 429 13.87 -30.18 -14.42
CA SER A 429 12.95 -29.44 -13.57
C SER A 429 13.42 -28.02 -13.21
N ASN A 430 14.65 -27.66 -13.57
CA ASN A 430 15.20 -26.33 -13.34
C ASN A 430 15.02 -25.46 -14.59
N SER A 431 14.79 -24.16 -14.41
CA SER A 431 14.88 -23.20 -15.52
C SER A 431 16.32 -23.05 -16.00
N TRP A 432 16.53 -22.56 -17.22
CA TRP A 432 17.88 -22.25 -17.70
C TRP A 432 18.56 -21.20 -16.82
N ALA A 433 17.81 -20.23 -16.30
CA ALA A 433 18.33 -19.24 -15.36
C ALA A 433 18.83 -19.90 -14.04
N ALA A 434 18.12 -20.90 -13.53
CA ALA A 434 18.55 -21.68 -12.37
C ALA A 434 19.85 -22.46 -12.65
N ILE A 435 19.93 -23.09 -13.83
CA ILE A 435 21.13 -23.82 -14.26
C ILE A 435 22.33 -22.88 -14.39
N LYS A 436 22.10 -21.69 -14.98
CA LYS A 436 23.12 -20.65 -15.04
C LYS A 436 23.60 -20.23 -13.65
N ALA A 437 22.70 -20.03 -12.72
CA ALA A 437 23.06 -19.63 -11.36
C ALA A 437 23.91 -20.68 -10.64
N ALA A 438 23.58 -21.97 -10.79
CA ALA A 438 24.40 -23.06 -10.28
C ALA A 438 25.77 -23.11 -10.96
N SER A 439 25.80 -22.86 -12.25
CA SER A 439 27.04 -22.76 -13.03
C SER A 439 27.91 -21.59 -12.57
N ASP A 440 27.32 -20.39 -12.41
CA ASP A 440 28.02 -19.18 -11.96
C ASP A 440 28.54 -19.31 -10.52
N ALA A 441 27.85 -20.07 -9.69
CA ALA A 441 28.30 -20.42 -8.35
C ALA A 441 29.45 -21.48 -8.37
N GLY A 442 29.63 -22.20 -9.49
CA GLY A 442 30.56 -23.33 -9.59
C GLY A 442 30.02 -24.60 -8.95
N GLU A 443 28.72 -24.66 -8.65
CA GLU A 443 28.07 -25.73 -7.89
C GLU A 443 27.35 -26.78 -8.74
N GLY A 444 27.34 -26.62 -10.08
CA GLY A 444 26.56 -27.49 -10.97
C GLY A 444 26.83 -28.99 -10.76
N ALA A 445 28.08 -29.40 -10.55
CA ALA A 445 28.45 -30.78 -10.30
C ALA A 445 27.98 -31.30 -8.92
N ASN A 446 27.57 -30.45 -8.01
CA ASN A 446 26.99 -30.88 -6.72
C ASN A 446 25.53 -31.35 -6.86
N PHE A 447 24.87 -31.00 -7.95
CA PHE A 447 23.46 -31.30 -8.16
C PHE A 447 23.20 -32.23 -9.34
N TRP A 448 24.03 -32.17 -10.38
CA TRP A 448 23.81 -32.86 -11.65
C TRP A 448 25.04 -33.62 -12.09
N SER A 449 24.82 -34.58 -12.96
CA SER A 449 25.86 -35.48 -13.47
C SER A 449 26.09 -35.31 -14.98
N VAL A 450 27.26 -35.68 -15.41
CA VAL A 450 27.57 -35.80 -16.87
C VAL A 450 26.56 -36.75 -17.51
N GLY A 451 25.99 -36.36 -18.61
CA GLY A 451 24.96 -37.11 -19.31
C GLY A 451 23.50 -36.75 -18.95
N ASP A 452 23.26 -36.00 -17.84
CA ASP A 452 21.93 -35.52 -17.49
C ASP A 452 21.37 -34.61 -18.59
N THR A 453 20.05 -34.71 -18.81
CA THR A 453 19.38 -34.08 -19.96
C THR A 453 18.34 -33.06 -19.56
N LYS A 454 18.18 -32.02 -20.37
CA LYS A 454 17.09 -31.07 -20.27
C LYS A 454 16.46 -30.83 -21.64
N PRO A 455 15.14 -31.05 -21.81
CA PRO A 455 14.49 -30.86 -23.09
C PRO A 455 14.44 -29.37 -23.49
N ILE A 456 14.63 -29.18 -24.81
CA ILE A 456 14.37 -27.90 -25.49
C ILE A 456 13.57 -28.16 -26.75
N VAL A 457 12.99 -27.10 -27.31
CA VAL A 457 12.32 -27.13 -28.61
C VAL A 457 13.13 -26.27 -29.58
N ILE A 458 13.64 -26.89 -30.62
CA ILE A 458 14.25 -26.17 -31.76
C ILE A 458 13.12 -25.82 -32.75
N ASN A 459 12.94 -24.55 -33.03
CA ASN A 459 11.89 -24.09 -33.92
C ASN A 459 12.38 -22.93 -34.77
N GLY A 460 12.30 -23.06 -36.08
CA GLY A 460 12.73 -22.02 -37.01
C GLY A 460 13.64 -22.53 -38.10
N LYS A 461 14.05 -21.61 -38.95
CA LYS A 461 14.90 -21.90 -40.10
C LYS A 461 16.40 -21.89 -39.71
N VAL A 462 17.13 -22.89 -40.20
CA VAL A 462 18.60 -22.98 -40.06
C VAL A 462 19.16 -23.23 -41.44
N GLY A 463 19.90 -22.27 -41.97
CA GLY A 463 20.19 -22.26 -43.41
C GLY A 463 18.88 -22.25 -44.21
N ASN A 464 18.67 -23.25 -45.06
CA ASN A 464 17.42 -23.45 -45.80
C ASN A 464 16.50 -24.52 -45.21
N PHE A 465 16.92 -25.22 -44.16
CA PHE A 465 16.12 -26.24 -43.50
C PHE A 465 15.30 -25.65 -42.38
N THR A 466 14.02 -26.07 -42.24
CA THR A 466 13.12 -25.58 -41.22
C THR A 466 12.86 -26.67 -40.20
N PHE A 467 13.19 -26.42 -38.94
CA PHE A 467 12.78 -27.24 -37.82
C PHE A 467 11.38 -26.77 -37.32
N SER A 468 10.44 -27.68 -37.30
CA SER A 468 9.07 -27.40 -36.82
C SER A 468 8.90 -28.03 -35.44
N ASN A 469 9.12 -27.28 -34.38
CA ASN A 469 8.96 -27.68 -32.99
C ASN A 469 9.69 -29.01 -32.64
N LEU A 470 10.92 -29.17 -33.09
CA LEU A 470 11.71 -30.35 -32.78
C LEU A 470 12.08 -30.38 -31.30
N THR A 471 11.49 -31.30 -30.55
CA THR A 471 11.89 -31.55 -29.17
C THR A 471 13.17 -32.40 -29.13
N ILE A 472 14.19 -31.90 -28.48
CA ILE A 472 15.48 -32.57 -28.34
C ILE A 472 15.99 -32.34 -26.90
N ASN A 473 16.80 -33.26 -26.40
CA ASN A 473 17.36 -33.22 -25.08
C ASN A 473 18.87 -32.94 -25.10
N PRO A 474 19.32 -31.68 -25.01
CA PRO A 474 20.69 -31.37 -24.65
C PRO A 474 21.11 -32.12 -23.40
N PHE A 475 22.37 -32.54 -23.36
CA PHE A 475 22.92 -33.25 -22.21
C PHE A 475 24.27 -32.69 -21.78
N ILE A 476 24.62 -32.85 -20.51
CA ILE A 476 25.85 -32.34 -19.93
C ILE A 476 27.04 -33.15 -20.47
N LEU A 477 28.01 -32.48 -21.09
CA LEU A 477 29.30 -33.01 -21.52
C LEU A 477 30.35 -33.00 -20.40
N GLY A 478 30.30 -32.00 -19.54
CA GLY A 478 31.24 -31.84 -18.43
C GLY A 478 31.04 -30.54 -17.68
N PHE A 479 31.64 -30.45 -16.53
CA PHE A 479 31.63 -29.26 -15.67
C PHE A 479 33.03 -28.64 -15.68
N ASN A 480 33.11 -27.32 -15.87
CA ASN A 480 34.39 -26.60 -15.92
C ASN A 480 35.41 -27.25 -16.88
N HIS A 481 34.92 -27.74 -18.01
CA HIS A 481 35.75 -28.41 -19.00
C HIS A 481 36.93 -27.53 -19.40
N ASN A 482 38.16 -28.10 -19.36
CA ASN A 482 39.39 -27.41 -19.75
C ASN A 482 39.48 -25.97 -19.20
N SER A 483 39.18 -25.80 -17.92
CA SER A 483 38.96 -24.51 -17.30
C SER A 483 40.09 -23.48 -17.45
N ALA A 484 41.33 -23.95 -17.56
CA ALA A 484 42.50 -23.11 -17.78
C ALA A 484 42.48 -22.38 -19.16
N LYS A 485 41.78 -22.92 -20.14
CA LYS A 485 41.66 -22.40 -21.49
C LYS A 485 40.29 -21.87 -21.82
N GLU A 486 39.25 -22.53 -21.32
CA GLU A 486 37.85 -22.26 -21.68
C GLU A 486 37.11 -21.50 -20.59
N GLY A 487 37.74 -21.30 -19.42
CA GLY A 487 37.18 -20.56 -18.30
C GLY A 487 36.46 -21.46 -17.29
N THR A 488 36.34 -20.96 -16.06
CA THR A 488 35.65 -21.61 -14.95
C THR A 488 34.17 -21.28 -14.92
N LYS A 489 33.43 -21.96 -14.05
CA LYS A 489 32.01 -21.71 -13.80
C LYS A 489 31.17 -21.89 -15.08
N ARG A 490 31.37 -23.02 -15.73
CA ARG A 490 30.66 -23.42 -16.94
C ARG A 490 30.18 -24.85 -16.87
N ILE A 491 28.94 -25.06 -17.28
CA ILE A 491 28.40 -26.39 -17.58
C ILE A 491 28.35 -26.49 -19.10
N HIS A 492 29.09 -27.41 -19.66
CA HIS A 492 29.15 -27.67 -21.09
C HIS A 492 28.12 -28.70 -21.49
N TRP A 493 27.42 -28.42 -22.56
CA TRP A 493 26.32 -29.22 -23.10
C TRP A 493 26.57 -29.63 -24.52
N LEU A 494 25.96 -30.73 -24.94
CA LEU A 494 25.84 -31.08 -26.37
C LEU A 494 24.35 -31.12 -26.74
N ILE A 495 23.99 -30.58 -27.90
CA ILE A 495 22.66 -30.74 -28.50
C ILE A 495 22.71 -32.02 -29.32
N GLY A 496 22.08 -33.11 -29.04
CA GLY A 496 21.16 -33.50 -28.05
C GLY A 496 20.90 -34.97 -28.16
N LYS A 497 19.89 -35.41 -27.42
CA LYS A 497 19.38 -36.79 -27.47
C LYS A 497 17.91 -36.80 -27.85
N ILE A 498 17.48 -37.82 -28.59
CA ILE A 498 16.08 -38.17 -28.83
C ILE A 498 15.92 -39.64 -28.46
N SER A 499 14.98 -39.96 -27.60
CA SER A 499 14.76 -41.35 -27.08
C SER A 499 16.03 -41.98 -26.53
N GLY A 500 16.86 -41.19 -25.82
CA GLY A 500 18.12 -41.64 -25.19
C GLY A 500 19.30 -41.73 -26.15
N LYS A 501 19.12 -41.74 -27.43
CA LYS A 501 20.18 -41.79 -28.44
C LYS A 501 20.72 -40.41 -28.78
N MET A 502 22.02 -40.26 -28.88
CA MET A 502 22.65 -39.02 -29.40
C MET A 502 22.27 -38.86 -30.87
N VAL A 503 21.80 -37.67 -31.26
CA VAL A 503 21.35 -37.40 -32.61
C VAL A 503 22.05 -36.17 -33.19
N GLY A 504 22.41 -36.28 -34.48
CA GLY A 504 22.83 -35.15 -35.31
C GLY A 504 21.62 -34.51 -35.96
N LEU A 505 21.53 -33.17 -35.87
CA LEU A 505 20.62 -32.41 -36.68
C LEU A 505 21.05 -32.55 -38.14
N CYS A 506 20.18 -33.07 -38.99
CA CYS A 506 20.45 -33.27 -40.39
C CYS A 506 19.44 -32.47 -41.22
N ASP A 507 19.89 -31.85 -42.27
CA ASP A 507 18.98 -31.33 -43.30
C ASP A 507 18.50 -32.45 -44.25
N ASP A 508 17.67 -32.09 -45.22
CA ASP A 508 17.17 -33.00 -46.23
C ASP A 508 18.25 -33.43 -47.26
N LYS A 509 19.41 -32.80 -47.20
CA LYS A 509 20.56 -33.01 -48.09
C LYS A 509 21.69 -33.81 -47.43
N TYR A 510 21.44 -34.38 -46.26
CA TYR A 510 22.44 -35.21 -45.55
C TYR A 510 23.14 -36.19 -46.51
N GLY A 511 24.47 -36.21 -46.48
CA GLY A 511 25.32 -37.02 -47.33
C GLY A 511 25.52 -36.46 -48.74
N SER A 512 24.90 -35.37 -49.09
CA SER A 512 25.06 -34.77 -50.42
C SER A 512 26.36 -33.99 -50.51
N ASN A 513 27.06 -34.22 -51.59
CA ASN A 513 28.31 -33.55 -51.92
C ASN A 513 28.00 -32.36 -52.87
N VAL A 514 27.28 -31.40 -52.38
CA VAL A 514 26.84 -30.24 -53.14
C VAL A 514 27.30 -28.95 -52.47
N SER A 515 27.68 -27.99 -53.25
CA SER A 515 27.87 -26.60 -52.84
C SER A 515 26.58 -25.85 -53.01
N GLY A 516 26.23 -25.01 -52.07
CA GLY A 516 25.06 -24.17 -52.16
C GLY A 516 24.43 -23.86 -50.81
N GLU A 517 23.54 -22.91 -50.82
CA GLU A 517 22.81 -22.51 -49.62
C GLU A 517 21.81 -23.60 -49.19
N GLY A 518 21.67 -23.79 -47.90
CA GLY A 518 20.64 -24.66 -47.32
C GLY A 518 21.10 -26.06 -46.94
N TYR A 519 22.37 -26.34 -46.94
CA TYR A 519 22.97 -27.60 -46.53
C TYR A 519 23.78 -27.41 -45.24
N PHE A 520 23.82 -28.43 -44.40
CA PHE A 520 24.61 -28.41 -43.14
C PHE A 520 26.09 -28.78 -43.44
N HIS A 521 26.75 -27.91 -44.17
CA HIS A 521 28.16 -28.06 -44.60
C HIS A 521 29.07 -27.14 -43.77
N MET A 522 30.36 -27.49 -43.70
CA MET A 522 31.38 -26.65 -43.09
C MET A 522 31.63 -25.37 -43.86
N ASN A 523 31.70 -25.48 -45.20
CA ASN A 523 31.86 -24.36 -46.09
C ASN A 523 31.00 -24.54 -47.36
N THR A 524 30.62 -23.45 -48.00
CA THR A 524 29.87 -23.44 -49.26
C THR A 524 30.69 -23.93 -50.45
N SER A 525 32.01 -23.89 -50.35
CA SER A 525 32.96 -24.45 -51.29
C SER A 525 33.76 -25.57 -50.65
N ASN A 526 34.33 -26.46 -51.49
CA ASN A 526 35.11 -27.59 -51.00
C ASN A 526 36.49 -27.16 -50.54
N THR A 527 36.57 -26.50 -49.41
CA THR A 527 37.83 -26.04 -48.81
C THR A 527 37.75 -26.00 -47.30
N ASN A 528 38.84 -26.28 -46.62
CA ASN A 528 39.00 -26.08 -45.17
C ASN A 528 39.90 -24.86 -44.86
N VAL A 529 40.23 -24.05 -45.84
CA VAL A 529 41.04 -22.83 -45.67
C VAL A 529 40.33 -21.87 -44.69
N GLY A 530 41.10 -21.31 -43.74
CA GLY A 530 40.58 -20.51 -42.66
C GLY A 530 40.05 -21.30 -41.46
N GLY A 531 40.08 -22.63 -41.59
CA GLY A 531 39.73 -23.57 -40.49
C GLY A 531 38.35 -23.30 -39.90
N TRP A 532 38.23 -23.60 -38.62
CA TRP A 532 36.97 -23.36 -37.87
C TRP A 532 36.62 -21.87 -37.85
N LYS A 533 37.60 -21.00 -37.61
CA LYS A 533 37.42 -19.56 -37.42
C LYS A 533 36.62 -18.92 -38.55
N ASP A 534 36.94 -19.29 -39.80
CA ASP A 534 36.35 -18.70 -40.97
C ASP A 534 35.25 -19.53 -41.63
N SER A 535 34.93 -20.73 -41.07
CA SER A 535 33.94 -21.61 -41.64
C SER A 535 32.53 -20.97 -41.70
N TYR A 536 31.82 -21.30 -42.76
CA TYR A 536 30.40 -20.94 -42.95
C TYR A 536 29.53 -21.55 -41.83
N MET A 537 29.85 -22.80 -41.39
CA MET A 537 29.22 -23.48 -40.29
C MET A 537 29.27 -22.59 -39.04
N ARG A 538 30.45 -22.12 -38.64
CA ARG A 538 30.63 -21.30 -37.45
C ARG A 538 29.89 -19.96 -37.54
N LYS A 539 30.16 -19.23 -38.63
CA LYS A 539 29.74 -17.84 -38.79
C LYS A 539 28.24 -17.74 -39.05
N THR A 540 27.72 -18.61 -39.92
CA THR A 540 26.35 -18.47 -40.47
C THR A 540 25.40 -19.52 -39.91
N LEU A 541 25.68 -20.81 -40.05
CA LEU A 541 24.74 -21.85 -39.65
C LEU A 541 24.57 -21.93 -38.12
N LEU A 542 25.66 -21.84 -37.37
CA LEU A 542 25.57 -21.73 -35.91
C LEU A 542 25.21 -20.31 -35.46
N GLY A 543 25.61 -19.29 -36.22
CA GLY A 543 25.26 -17.91 -35.95
C GLY A 543 26.21 -17.15 -35.01
N ASN A 544 27.49 -17.63 -34.86
CA ASN A 544 28.47 -16.98 -33.99
C ASN A 544 28.98 -15.61 -34.54
N SER A 545 28.50 -15.16 -35.69
CA SER A 545 28.69 -13.78 -36.12
C SER A 545 27.90 -12.79 -35.28
N ASN A 546 26.93 -13.26 -34.54
CA ASN A 546 26.02 -12.48 -33.69
C ASN A 546 26.03 -13.00 -32.25
N THR A 547 25.33 -12.31 -31.37
CA THR A 547 25.17 -12.73 -29.98
C THR A 547 23.88 -13.53 -29.77
N PRO A 548 23.77 -14.34 -28.69
CA PRO A 548 22.54 -15.08 -28.40
C PRO A 548 21.30 -14.18 -28.19
N THR A 549 21.49 -12.96 -27.71
CA THR A 549 20.39 -12.00 -27.48
C THR A 549 19.93 -11.30 -28.76
N SER A 550 20.80 -11.25 -29.78
CA SER A 550 20.49 -10.72 -31.11
C SER A 550 20.99 -11.70 -32.19
N PRO A 551 20.38 -12.89 -32.31
CA PRO A 551 20.89 -13.96 -33.13
C PRO A 551 20.80 -13.63 -34.61
N LEU A 552 21.74 -14.17 -35.37
CA LEU A 552 21.69 -14.12 -36.82
C LEU A 552 20.44 -14.84 -37.34
N ALA A 553 19.66 -14.22 -38.17
CA ALA A 553 18.50 -14.85 -38.78
C ALA A 553 18.89 -16.12 -39.56
N ASN A 554 18.01 -17.11 -39.55
CA ASN A 554 18.21 -18.42 -40.19
C ASN A 554 19.45 -19.17 -39.70
N SER A 555 19.89 -18.95 -38.49
CA SER A 555 20.91 -19.71 -37.78
C SER A 555 20.32 -20.65 -36.72
N LEU A 556 21.09 -21.64 -36.32
CA LEU A 556 20.69 -22.49 -35.17
C LEU A 556 20.51 -21.66 -33.91
N MET A 557 21.36 -20.67 -33.68
CA MET A 557 21.19 -19.74 -32.55
C MET A 557 19.81 -19.12 -32.53
N ALA A 558 19.28 -18.68 -33.67
CA ALA A 558 17.95 -18.08 -33.77
C ALA A 558 16.84 -19.10 -33.52
N ALA A 559 17.04 -20.36 -33.86
CA ALA A 559 16.08 -21.44 -33.70
C ALA A 559 16.02 -22.02 -32.26
N LEU A 560 17.02 -21.70 -31.40
CA LEU A 560 17.03 -22.10 -29.99
C LEU A 560 16.08 -21.26 -29.15
N PRO A 561 15.52 -21.83 -28.05
CA PRO A 561 14.68 -21.08 -27.11
C PRO A 561 15.37 -19.82 -26.56
N SER A 562 14.62 -18.77 -26.41
CA SER A 562 15.15 -17.47 -25.96
C SER A 562 15.69 -17.51 -24.51
N ASP A 563 15.06 -18.28 -23.65
CA ASP A 563 15.50 -18.48 -22.26
C ASP A 563 16.83 -19.24 -22.16
N LEU A 564 17.08 -20.20 -23.04
CA LEU A 564 18.41 -20.82 -23.20
C LEU A 564 19.42 -19.82 -23.73
N ARG A 565 19.08 -19.11 -24.81
CA ARG A 565 20.00 -18.13 -25.41
C ARG A 565 20.41 -17.03 -24.40
N ALA A 566 19.50 -16.60 -23.54
CA ALA A 566 19.76 -15.57 -22.53
C ALA A 566 20.83 -15.97 -21.48
N VAL A 567 21.11 -17.26 -21.33
CA VAL A 567 22.06 -17.79 -20.33
C VAL A 567 23.36 -18.35 -20.92
N MET A 568 23.45 -18.46 -22.23
CA MET A 568 24.64 -18.99 -22.91
C MET A 568 25.86 -18.13 -22.65
N LYS A 569 26.98 -18.78 -22.35
CA LYS A 569 28.29 -18.16 -22.17
C LYS A 569 29.16 -18.43 -23.39
N ALA A 570 29.89 -17.42 -23.81
CA ALA A 570 30.92 -17.64 -24.81
C ALA A 570 32.06 -18.50 -24.25
N VAL A 571 32.53 -19.43 -25.03
CA VAL A 571 33.64 -20.33 -24.71
C VAL A 571 34.79 -20.09 -25.63
N THR A 572 36.01 -20.00 -25.11
CA THR A 572 37.23 -19.93 -25.90
C THR A 572 37.58 -21.32 -26.43
N LYS A 573 37.49 -21.51 -27.72
CA LYS A 573 37.83 -22.77 -28.38
C LYS A 573 39.12 -22.64 -29.20
N TYR A 574 40.02 -23.57 -29.04
CA TYR A 574 41.27 -23.63 -29.80
C TYR A 574 41.14 -24.67 -30.90
N THR A 575 41.59 -24.34 -32.09
CA THR A 575 41.48 -25.18 -33.26
C THR A 575 42.53 -24.73 -34.30
N ASP A 576 42.93 -25.59 -35.19
CA ASP A 576 43.63 -25.14 -36.41
C ASP A 576 42.73 -24.23 -37.23
N ASN A 577 43.05 -22.94 -37.23
CA ASN A 577 42.30 -21.89 -37.92
C ASN A 577 42.92 -21.45 -39.24
N VAL A 578 43.82 -22.25 -39.76
CA VAL A 578 44.42 -22.07 -41.10
C VAL A 578 43.93 -23.15 -42.06
N GLY A 579 43.98 -24.43 -41.65
CA GLY A 579 43.67 -25.56 -42.50
C GLY A 579 44.66 -25.64 -43.67
N ASN A 580 44.14 -25.81 -44.89
CA ASN A 580 44.88 -25.73 -46.16
C ASN A 580 46.09 -26.69 -46.26
N ASN A 581 45.96 -27.92 -45.77
CA ASN A 581 47.04 -28.90 -45.83
C ASN A 581 48.37 -28.39 -45.22
N THR A 582 48.32 -27.64 -44.16
CA THR A 582 49.51 -27.06 -43.50
C THR A 582 50.21 -28.01 -42.52
N GLY A 583 49.77 -29.25 -42.47
CA GLY A 583 50.31 -30.28 -41.58
C GLY A 583 50.13 -29.96 -40.10
N HIS A 584 50.97 -30.56 -39.27
CA HIS A 584 50.98 -30.28 -37.86
C HIS A 584 51.79 -29.01 -37.55
N THR A 585 51.13 -27.90 -37.50
CA THR A 585 51.75 -26.61 -37.25
C THR A 585 51.13 -25.95 -35.98
N ALA A 586 51.98 -25.69 -35.00
CA ALA A 586 51.54 -25.15 -33.69
C ALA A 586 50.93 -23.74 -33.83
N GLY A 587 51.50 -22.89 -34.69
CA GLY A 587 51.01 -21.51 -34.91
C GLY A 587 49.63 -21.41 -35.55
N ASN A 588 49.18 -22.50 -36.19
CA ASN A 588 47.84 -22.56 -36.79
C ASN A 588 46.72 -22.74 -35.72
N VAL A 589 47.07 -23.27 -34.55
CA VAL A 589 46.14 -23.53 -33.46
C VAL A 589 45.89 -22.21 -32.69
N THR A 590 44.86 -21.53 -33.05
CA THR A 590 44.45 -20.25 -32.46
C THR A 590 43.05 -20.33 -31.84
N SER A 591 42.66 -19.30 -31.14
CA SER A 591 41.37 -19.30 -30.44
C SER A 591 40.26 -18.62 -31.21
N THR A 592 39.06 -19.09 -31.00
CA THR A 592 37.81 -18.39 -31.29
C THR A 592 36.99 -18.29 -30.01
N SER A 593 36.10 -17.30 -29.95
CA SER A 593 35.10 -17.18 -28.87
C SER A 593 33.73 -17.52 -29.45
N ASP A 594 33.11 -18.57 -28.94
CA ASP A 594 31.92 -19.15 -29.55
C ASP A 594 30.84 -19.43 -28.51
N TYR A 595 29.61 -19.10 -28.82
CA TYR A 595 28.43 -19.49 -28.00
C TYR A 595 27.91 -20.88 -28.38
N LEU A 596 27.96 -21.19 -29.69
CA LEU A 596 27.73 -22.52 -30.22
C LEU A 596 29.01 -22.98 -30.91
N PHE A 597 29.47 -24.16 -30.63
CA PHE A 597 30.70 -24.69 -31.22
C PHE A 597 30.54 -26.16 -31.55
N LEU A 598 31.15 -26.60 -32.64
CA LEU A 598 31.38 -28.04 -32.83
C LEU A 598 32.50 -28.51 -31.92
N LEU A 599 32.44 -29.78 -31.51
CA LEU A 599 33.56 -30.39 -30.81
C LEU A 599 34.73 -30.59 -31.74
N SER A 600 35.95 -30.60 -31.19
CA SER A 600 37.14 -31.00 -31.93
C SER A 600 37.30 -32.51 -31.95
N ASN A 601 38.21 -32.98 -32.79
CA ASN A 601 38.55 -34.40 -32.77
C ASN A 601 39.07 -34.84 -31.41
N TYR A 602 39.98 -34.07 -30.80
CA TYR A 602 40.52 -34.39 -29.49
C TYR A 602 39.48 -34.41 -28.36
N GLU A 603 38.59 -33.47 -28.39
CA GLU A 603 37.51 -33.34 -27.42
C GLU A 603 36.56 -34.56 -27.42
N VAL A 604 36.42 -35.23 -28.55
CA VAL A 604 35.59 -36.44 -28.70
C VAL A 604 36.39 -37.70 -28.52
N GLN A 605 37.51 -37.84 -29.27
CA GLN A 605 38.25 -39.11 -29.36
C GLN A 605 39.30 -39.28 -28.27
N GLY A 606 39.81 -38.20 -27.67
CA GLY A 606 40.91 -38.20 -26.71
C GLY A 606 42.27 -38.36 -27.38
N ASN A 607 42.31 -38.31 -28.71
CA ASN A 607 43.51 -38.31 -29.53
C ASN A 607 43.37 -37.33 -30.69
N ASP A 608 44.46 -37.05 -31.36
CA ASP A 608 44.50 -36.09 -32.49
C ASP A 608 43.84 -36.65 -33.77
N GLY A 609 43.80 -37.96 -33.97
CA GLY A 609 43.20 -38.57 -35.16
C GLY A 609 43.71 -37.96 -36.45
N TYR A 610 42.83 -37.32 -37.19
CA TYR A 610 43.14 -36.60 -38.41
C TYR A 610 43.27 -35.08 -38.25
N ALA A 611 43.23 -34.57 -36.99
CA ALA A 611 43.38 -33.16 -36.68
C ALA A 611 44.83 -32.75 -36.51
N ASN A 612 45.13 -31.49 -36.52
CA ASN A 612 46.45 -30.94 -36.21
C ASN A 612 46.82 -31.35 -34.76
N SER A 613 47.92 -32.12 -34.63
CA SER A 613 48.33 -32.73 -33.32
C SER A 613 48.63 -31.69 -32.24
N TYR A 614 48.87 -30.43 -32.58
CA TYR A 614 49.05 -29.36 -31.60
C TYR A 614 47.72 -28.88 -30.98
N GLU A 615 46.55 -29.26 -31.51
CA GLU A 615 45.27 -28.96 -30.90
C GLU A 615 45.18 -29.52 -29.47
N LYS A 616 45.75 -30.72 -29.22
CA LYS A 616 45.76 -31.36 -27.90
C LYS A 616 46.42 -30.51 -26.80
N ASN A 617 47.32 -29.62 -27.13
CA ASN A 617 47.99 -28.75 -26.16
C ASN A 617 47.07 -27.70 -25.56
N SER A 618 45.94 -27.47 -26.17
CA SER A 618 44.93 -26.48 -25.72
C SER A 618 43.54 -27.09 -25.55
N GLN A 619 43.38 -28.38 -25.67
CA GLN A 619 42.11 -29.10 -25.61
C GLN A 619 42.15 -30.22 -24.56
N ALA A 620 41.00 -30.67 -24.11
CA ALA A 620 40.80 -31.84 -23.24
C ALA A 620 39.63 -32.66 -23.80
N GLN A 621 39.69 -33.98 -23.61
CA GLN A 621 38.55 -34.83 -23.94
C GLN A 621 37.41 -34.56 -22.94
N TYR A 622 36.19 -34.39 -23.43
CA TYR A 622 35.02 -34.21 -22.57
C TYR A 622 34.76 -35.45 -21.69
N ASP A 623 34.40 -35.20 -20.44
CA ASP A 623 34.15 -36.26 -19.43
C ASP A 623 33.12 -37.26 -19.92
N TYR A 624 32.10 -36.84 -20.67
CA TYR A 624 31.11 -37.73 -21.27
C TYR A 624 31.76 -38.80 -22.14
N PHE A 625 32.67 -38.44 -23.05
CA PHE A 625 33.32 -39.37 -23.96
C PHE A 625 34.47 -40.11 -23.28
N LYS A 626 35.16 -39.48 -22.34
CA LYS A 626 36.21 -40.11 -21.53
C LYS A 626 35.65 -41.24 -20.67
N ALA A 627 34.38 -41.16 -20.25
CA ALA A 627 33.67 -42.23 -19.53
C ALA A 627 33.24 -43.40 -20.44
N GLY A 628 33.63 -43.42 -21.74
CA GLY A 628 33.33 -44.49 -22.67
C GLY A 628 31.96 -44.45 -23.31
N ASN A 629 31.20 -43.34 -23.13
CA ASN A 629 29.90 -43.22 -23.77
C ASN A 629 30.03 -43.24 -25.30
N SER A 630 28.97 -43.70 -25.97
CA SER A 630 28.92 -43.83 -27.44
C SER A 630 29.14 -42.51 -28.13
N LYS A 631 29.92 -42.50 -29.18
CA LYS A 631 30.17 -41.39 -30.09
C LYS A 631 29.29 -41.42 -31.33
N VAL A 632 28.55 -42.54 -31.52
CA VAL A 632 27.64 -42.73 -32.65
C VAL A 632 26.47 -41.77 -32.50
N ALA A 633 26.24 -40.96 -33.52
CA ALA A 633 25.02 -40.16 -33.63
C ALA A 633 24.04 -40.77 -34.63
N TYR A 634 22.78 -40.49 -34.44
CA TYR A 634 21.70 -40.94 -35.30
C TYR A 634 20.99 -39.73 -35.94
N LYS A 635 20.29 -39.96 -37.05
CA LYS A 635 19.51 -38.91 -37.67
C LYS A 635 18.40 -38.44 -36.74
N HIS A 636 18.25 -37.11 -36.51
CA HIS A 636 17.21 -36.59 -35.63
C HIS A 636 15.79 -37.01 -36.03
N SER A 637 15.55 -37.18 -37.34
CA SER A 637 14.26 -37.61 -37.92
C SER A 637 14.12 -39.13 -38.01
N ALA A 638 15.19 -39.90 -37.77
CA ALA A 638 15.20 -41.38 -37.85
C ALA A 638 16.25 -41.96 -36.88
N THR A 639 15.93 -42.10 -35.62
CA THR A 639 16.88 -42.52 -34.54
C THR A 639 17.36 -43.97 -34.67
N GLY A 640 16.97 -44.72 -35.73
CA GLY A 640 17.50 -45.99 -36.13
C GLY A 640 18.66 -45.91 -37.10
N THR A 641 18.87 -44.77 -37.79
CA THR A 641 19.87 -44.57 -38.83
C THR A 641 21.06 -43.79 -38.31
N ALA A 642 22.20 -44.43 -38.19
CA ALA A 642 23.43 -43.79 -37.75
C ALA A 642 23.89 -42.78 -38.85
N VAL A 643 24.45 -41.67 -38.41
CA VAL A 643 24.97 -40.62 -39.24
C VAL A 643 26.38 -40.23 -38.81
N TRP A 644 27.20 -39.85 -39.77
CA TRP A 644 28.45 -39.17 -39.48
C TRP A 644 28.16 -37.68 -39.20
N TRP A 645 28.97 -37.05 -38.33
CA TRP A 645 28.72 -35.71 -37.85
C TRP A 645 29.99 -34.88 -37.78
N TRP A 646 29.82 -33.58 -37.97
CA TRP A 646 30.92 -32.64 -38.07
C TRP A 646 31.63 -32.39 -36.76
N LEU A 647 33.01 -32.35 -36.87
CA LEU A 647 33.92 -31.76 -35.91
C LEU A 647 34.52 -30.50 -36.45
N ARG A 648 34.96 -29.58 -35.54
CA ARG A 648 35.51 -28.28 -35.96
C ARG A 648 36.96 -28.38 -36.50
N SER A 649 37.68 -29.44 -36.23
CA SER A 649 39.06 -29.60 -36.63
C SER A 649 39.20 -29.82 -38.12
N PRO A 650 39.97 -28.99 -38.87
CA PRO A 650 40.39 -29.33 -40.24
C PRO A 650 41.23 -30.58 -40.23
N TYR A 651 41.15 -31.35 -41.31
CA TYR A 651 42.05 -32.46 -41.54
C TYR A 651 43.45 -31.94 -41.91
N TYR A 652 44.50 -32.31 -41.18
CA TYR A 652 45.82 -31.68 -41.22
C TYR A 652 46.57 -31.80 -42.54
N ILE A 653 46.26 -32.84 -43.33
CA ILE A 653 46.92 -33.09 -44.63
C ILE A 653 46.01 -32.90 -45.85
N HIS A 654 44.83 -32.37 -45.64
CA HIS A 654 43.89 -32.06 -46.72
C HIS A 654 43.51 -30.58 -46.72
N ASN A 655 43.29 -29.99 -47.88
CA ASN A 655 42.83 -28.60 -48.00
C ASN A 655 41.32 -28.47 -48.20
N ILE A 656 40.60 -29.62 -48.24
CA ILE A 656 39.16 -29.66 -48.53
C ILE A 656 38.35 -30.33 -47.45
N THR A 657 39.00 -30.89 -46.44
CA THR A 657 38.38 -31.87 -45.51
C THR A 657 38.35 -31.34 -44.09
N PHE A 658 37.25 -31.51 -43.38
CA PHE A 658 37.14 -31.37 -41.92
C PHE A 658 36.98 -32.75 -41.32
N CYS A 659 37.43 -32.92 -40.05
CA CYS A 659 37.23 -34.12 -39.30
C CYS A 659 35.74 -34.38 -39.02
N THR A 660 35.38 -35.65 -38.97
CA THR A 660 34.03 -36.11 -38.64
C THR A 660 34.13 -37.29 -37.67
N VAL A 661 33.08 -37.56 -36.94
CA VAL A 661 32.84 -38.85 -36.31
C VAL A 661 31.98 -39.68 -37.26
N ASN A 662 32.43 -40.89 -37.55
CA ASN A 662 31.77 -41.78 -38.48
C ASN A 662 30.57 -42.52 -37.84
N THR A 663 29.81 -43.27 -38.62
CA THR A 663 28.61 -44.02 -38.18
C THR A 663 28.93 -45.17 -37.19
N ASP A 664 30.17 -45.58 -37.05
CA ASP A 664 30.68 -46.51 -36.06
C ASP A 664 31.24 -45.82 -34.78
N GLY A 665 31.31 -44.51 -34.75
CA GLY A 665 31.89 -43.67 -33.70
C GLY A 665 33.38 -43.41 -33.84
N GLY A 666 34.03 -43.92 -34.87
CA GLY A 666 35.44 -43.68 -35.19
C GLY A 666 35.69 -42.29 -35.82
N CYS A 667 36.95 -41.87 -35.80
CA CYS A 667 37.37 -40.66 -36.49
C CYS A 667 37.39 -40.86 -38.01
N ASN A 668 36.95 -39.89 -38.77
CA ASN A 668 37.02 -39.81 -40.23
C ASN A 668 37.19 -38.35 -40.66
N GLY A 669 37.29 -38.11 -41.97
CA GLY A 669 37.26 -36.79 -42.57
C GLY A 669 36.37 -36.76 -43.81
N ASN A 670 35.65 -35.70 -43.96
CA ASN A 670 34.76 -35.47 -45.08
C ASN A 670 34.94 -34.09 -45.71
N ASN A 671 34.66 -34.02 -47.01
CA ASN A 671 34.80 -32.78 -47.76
C ASN A 671 33.92 -31.67 -47.18
N ALA A 672 34.46 -30.46 -47.06
CA ALA A 672 33.89 -29.34 -46.38
C ALA A 672 32.48 -28.92 -46.84
N TYR A 673 32.15 -29.23 -48.11
CA TYR A 673 30.85 -28.87 -48.71
C TYR A 673 29.80 -30.00 -48.64
N TYR A 674 30.15 -31.17 -48.03
CA TYR A 674 29.16 -32.23 -47.77
C TYR A 674 28.21 -31.82 -46.65
N SER A 675 26.97 -32.24 -46.71
CA SER A 675 26.03 -32.06 -45.61
C SER A 675 26.10 -33.22 -44.62
N ALA A 676 26.35 -32.92 -43.36
CA ALA A 676 26.50 -33.92 -42.31
C ALA A 676 25.64 -33.59 -41.09
N GLY A 677 25.66 -34.51 -40.13
CA GLY A 677 25.01 -34.29 -38.85
C GLY A 677 25.65 -33.13 -38.08
N LEU A 678 24.80 -32.24 -37.59
CA LEU A 678 25.20 -31.07 -36.83
C LEU A 678 24.94 -31.36 -35.34
N LEU A 679 26.01 -31.40 -34.54
CA LEU A 679 25.97 -31.60 -33.08
C LEU A 679 26.78 -30.53 -32.38
N PRO A 680 26.22 -29.32 -32.19
CA PRO A 680 26.98 -28.30 -31.52
C PRO A 680 26.91 -28.44 -30.00
N GLY A 681 28.00 -28.03 -29.36
CA GLY A 681 28.06 -27.77 -27.93
C GLY A 681 27.76 -26.29 -27.66
N PHE A 682 27.38 -26.06 -26.42
CA PHE A 682 27.24 -24.73 -25.81
C PHE A 682 27.61 -24.77 -24.33
N ALA A 683 27.77 -23.61 -23.71
CA ALA A 683 28.00 -23.52 -22.28
C ALA A 683 27.00 -22.55 -21.61
N VAL A 684 26.68 -22.88 -20.37
CA VAL A 684 25.85 -22.05 -19.50
C VAL A 684 26.65 -21.66 -18.27
#